data_2cd4736de3190f12115aeb7e041db1b8
#
_entry.id   2cd4736de3190f12115aeb7e041db1b8
#
_cell.length_a   1.000
_cell.length_b   1.000
_cell.length_c   1.000
_cell.angle_alpha   90.00
_cell.angle_beta   90.00
_cell.angle_gamma   90.00
#
_symmetry.space_group_name_H-M   'P 1'
#
loop_
_entity.id
_entity.type
_entity.pdbx_description
1 polymer ?
#
loop_
_entity_poly.entity_id
_entity_poly.type
_entity_poly.pdbx_seq_one_letter_code
_entity_poly.pdbx_strand_id
1 'polypeptide(L)'
;MPFIKKINNYEIMDENARSRIDELERLILDITGYKYEPSNDDIPTIFFSGGFLPTTKDYVKLKMKYVSKTLEFECFVNIKCQGTSSMAYPKKNFSIRTYEDEALENKLKLDFKGWGEQYKFVLKANYIDITHARNVVSAKLWGKCVASRSNFDELPQELRESPNLGAIDGFFVKVYHEGVYQGRYTFNIPKDPWMTNMDENKEEHCLLCSENYVSGCFRAPAVIDETDWTDEIHKTVPQSILTRWNEVIDFVRFSSDEYFKNNLKDYFDVESLIDYYCFNYMTCGLDSLGKNQIYITYDGMKWLATAYDMDSTWGSYWDGTREVSSAYRMQEDYETGINGTSNLLYDRLEEHFKQEIYDRYQILRNGPMSLSSVMEEFDKFLSICSQEMIDEDFDAYPGIPGRDYNNFKQIRKYAVERYNYTDDCIEEMIIEEIQANKLYSLPQQTTFTGNNNINTGVKLFDTRKDWTIVLYGYMNNTVQPQNTAILHCMYEGDDGDYPGLSIQSTQDGNFLLMGTLDYFPGKGISTNTFKIAIVCENGLVTRLKRIDNFGVESYKATSANYVPVYKDLIIGSYQDENMNYGRYWNGTLYVCDVYDKALKGGELNKVLNNLPAPNIIIRENYNPNGSSFSNTADINWENQELYVSMNLDSCNSGMQNVLSLGLNIASWAGNNIHFYYDKGNSGRMLVQCMIGGAAQNIELWNVYGDFTVKFNSDGLTINNTLYTTENYSSYTPILASNTVQVGSTEGTGRSTASNYYIAIRSKS
;
A
#
# COMPACT_ATOMS: atom_id res chain seq x y z
N MET A 1 -5.98 -23.97 -6.13
CA MET A 1 -5.43 -23.14 -7.23
C MET A 1 -6.43 -22.66 -8.31
N PRO A 2 -7.51 -23.37 -8.75
CA PRO A 2 -8.53 -22.74 -9.59
C PRO A 2 -9.36 -21.64 -8.88
N PHE A 3 -9.43 -21.68 -7.56
CA PHE A 3 -10.22 -20.72 -6.76
C PHE A 3 -9.54 -19.34 -6.66
N ILE A 4 -8.21 -19.32 -6.53
CA ILE A 4 -7.42 -18.08 -6.42
C ILE A 4 -7.40 -17.29 -7.74
N LYS A 5 -7.36 -17.99 -8.90
CA LYS A 5 -7.47 -17.33 -10.22
C LYS A 5 -8.82 -16.65 -10.46
N LYS A 6 -9.90 -17.09 -9.81
CA LYS A 6 -11.21 -16.45 -9.91
C LYS A 6 -11.34 -15.22 -9.01
N ILE A 7 -10.63 -15.16 -7.89
CA ILE A 7 -10.59 -14.00 -6.99
C ILE A 7 -9.79 -12.86 -7.64
N ASN A 8 -8.67 -13.15 -8.28
CA ASN A 8 -7.84 -12.16 -8.97
C ASN A 8 -8.49 -11.54 -10.24
N ASN A 9 -9.63 -12.04 -10.70
CA ASN A 9 -10.36 -11.49 -11.86
C ASN A 9 -11.55 -10.58 -11.47
N TYR A 10 -11.78 -10.33 -10.17
CA TYR A 10 -12.70 -9.29 -9.73
C TYR A 10 -11.88 -8.05 -9.36
N GLU A 11 -12.21 -6.89 -9.96
CA GLU A 11 -11.81 -5.60 -9.42
C GLU A 11 -12.38 -5.50 -8.01
N ILE A 12 -11.55 -5.79 -7.02
CA ILE A 12 -11.92 -5.71 -5.62
C ILE A 12 -11.83 -4.23 -5.25
N MET A 13 -12.99 -3.60 -5.24
CA MET A 13 -13.17 -2.18 -4.98
C MET A 13 -13.37 -1.85 -3.49
N ASP A 14 -13.22 -2.84 -2.60
CA ASP A 14 -13.59 -2.77 -1.20
C ASP A 14 -12.39 -3.14 -0.32
N GLU A 15 -12.00 -2.26 0.62
CA GLU A 15 -10.94 -2.47 1.61
C GLU A 15 -11.15 -3.75 2.43
N ASN A 16 -12.41 -4.09 2.71
CA ASN A 16 -12.78 -5.32 3.40
C ASN A 16 -12.52 -6.57 2.58
N ALA A 17 -12.64 -6.47 1.27
CA ALA A 17 -12.30 -7.58 0.39
C ALA A 17 -10.77 -7.75 0.31
N ARG A 18 -9.97 -6.67 0.38
CA ARG A 18 -8.51 -6.73 0.55
C ARG A 18 -8.14 -7.40 1.87
N SER A 19 -8.66 -6.92 3.00
CA SER A 19 -8.41 -7.51 4.31
C SER A 19 -8.80 -8.99 4.39
N ARG A 20 -9.90 -9.39 3.75
CA ARG A 20 -10.33 -10.80 3.65
C ARG A 20 -9.44 -11.63 2.73
N ILE A 21 -8.86 -11.02 1.69
CA ILE A 21 -7.90 -11.71 0.82
C ILE A 21 -6.60 -11.89 1.57
N ASP A 22 -6.12 -10.87 2.27
CA ASP A 22 -4.92 -10.95 3.10
C ASP A 22 -5.09 -11.99 4.20
N GLU A 23 -6.28 -12.08 4.81
CA GLU A 23 -6.61 -13.12 5.80
C GLU A 23 -6.75 -14.51 5.18
N LEU A 24 -7.31 -14.63 3.98
CA LEU A 24 -7.38 -15.88 3.22
C LEU A 24 -6.00 -16.31 2.71
N GLU A 25 -5.17 -15.39 2.24
CA GLU A 25 -3.78 -15.65 1.87
C GLU A 25 -2.98 -16.08 3.10
N ARG A 26 -3.20 -15.45 4.26
CA ARG A 26 -2.62 -15.84 5.56
C ARG A 26 -3.08 -17.23 6.00
N LEU A 27 -4.38 -17.53 5.91
CA LEU A 27 -4.94 -18.85 6.19
C LEU A 27 -4.44 -19.93 5.21
N ILE A 28 -4.29 -19.62 3.94
CA ILE A 28 -3.73 -20.51 2.92
C ILE A 28 -2.25 -20.80 3.22
N LEU A 29 -1.47 -19.78 3.61
CA LEU A 29 -0.08 -19.95 4.03
C LEU A 29 0.06 -20.80 5.31
N ASP A 30 -0.89 -20.69 6.24
CA ASP A 30 -0.93 -21.48 7.48
C ASP A 30 -1.44 -22.93 7.24
N ILE A 31 -2.40 -23.13 6.33
CA ILE A 31 -3.06 -24.44 6.08
C ILE A 31 -2.30 -25.27 5.05
N THR A 32 -1.73 -24.65 4.05
CA THR A 32 -0.96 -25.36 3.03
C THR A 32 0.44 -25.70 3.51
N GLY A 33 0.70 -25.96 4.76
CA GLY A 33 2.01 -26.42 5.19
C GLY A 33 2.65 -27.28 4.08
N TYR A 34 3.23 -26.61 3.08
CA TYR A 34 3.79 -27.22 1.89
C TYR A 34 4.95 -28.07 2.38
N LYS A 35 4.70 -29.35 2.62
CA LYS A 35 5.76 -30.31 2.83
C LYS A 35 6.38 -30.62 1.47
N TYR A 36 7.22 -29.71 1.02
CA TYR A 36 8.20 -30.06 0.03
C TYR A 36 9.32 -30.82 0.77
N GLU A 37 9.56 -32.03 0.39
CA GLU A 37 10.71 -32.81 0.86
C GLU A 37 11.84 -32.60 -0.17
N PRO A 38 12.82 -31.73 0.07
CA PRO A 38 13.89 -31.44 -0.88
C PRO A 38 14.81 -32.68 -0.99
N SER A 39 15.21 -32.98 -2.22
CA SER A 39 16.20 -34.02 -2.46
C SER A 39 17.62 -33.45 -2.28
N ASN A 40 18.39 -34.03 -1.39
CA ASN A 40 19.80 -33.72 -1.17
C ASN A 40 20.67 -33.89 -2.45
N ASP A 41 20.19 -34.69 -3.42
CA ASP A 41 20.92 -35.02 -4.64
C ASP A 41 20.88 -33.94 -5.71
N ASP A 42 20.10 -32.87 -5.49
CA ASP A 42 19.92 -31.80 -6.47
C ASP A 42 20.83 -30.58 -6.24
N ILE A 43 21.54 -30.55 -5.10
CA ILE A 43 22.45 -29.44 -4.78
C ILE A 43 23.84 -29.73 -5.35
N PRO A 44 24.38 -28.84 -6.21
CA PRO A 44 25.75 -28.96 -6.68
C PRO A 44 26.73 -28.92 -5.52
N THR A 45 27.81 -29.68 -5.65
CA THR A 45 28.87 -29.76 -4.66
C THR A 45 30.19 -29.27 -5.25
N ILE A 46 30.89 -28.43 -4.51
CA ILE A 46 32.21 -27.95 -4.85
C ILE A 46 33.22 -28.54 -3.86
N PHE A 47 34.26 -29.17 -4.40
CA PHE A 47 35.38 -29.72 -3.63
C PHE A 47 36.64 -28.89 -3.94
N PHE A 48 37.27 -28.33 -2.91
CA PHE A 48 38.58 -27.70 -2.98
C PHE A 48 39.65 -28.64 -2.42
N SER A 49 40.79 -28.62 -3.07
CA SER A 49 41.95 -29.42 -2.64
C SER A 49 43.27 -28.77 -3.12
N GLY A 50 44.39 -29.29 -2.59
CA GLY A 50 45.75 -28.88 -3.03
C GLY A 50 46.26 -27.61 -2.36
N GLY A 51 45.80 -27.31 -1.16
CA GLY A 51 46.25 -26.16 -0.34
C GLY A 51 45.28 -25.80 0.77
N PHE A 52 45.47 -24.65 1.40
CA PHE A 52 44.54 -24.14 2.43
C PHE A 52 43.55 -23.15 1.84
N LEU A 53 42.32 -23.14 2.35
CA LEU A 53 41.39 -22.06 2.07
C LEU A 53 41.94 -20.71 2.54
N PRO A 54 41.76 -19.63 1.80
CA PRO A 54 42.23 -18.32 2.18
C PRO A 54 41.54 -17.83 3.45
N THR A 55 42.30 -17.09 4.29
CA THR A 55 41.78 -16.38 5.45
C THR A 55 41.97 -14.86 5.32
N THR A 56 42.60 -14.43 4.22
CA THR A 56 42.85 -13.01 3.87
C THR A 56 42.28 -12.68 2.49
N LYS A 57 42.43 -11.41 2.10
CA LYS A 57 42.11 -10.94 0.74
C LYS A 57 43.19 -11.27 -0.32
N ASP A 58 44.23 -12.01 0.07
CA ASP A 58 45.27 -12.48 -0.86
C ASP A 58 44.79 -13.71 -1.60
N TYR A 59 45.10 -13.79 -2.89
CA TYR A 59 44.75 -14.94 -3.71
C TYR A 59 45.62 -16.15 -3.39
N VAL A 60 44.98 -17.31 -3.27
CA VAL A 60 45.65 -18.62 -3.18
C VAL A 60 45.17 -19.52 -4.32
N LYS A 61 46.05 -20.40 -4.78
CA LYS A 61 45.75 -21.38 -5.83
C LYS A 61 45.24 -22.67 -5.19
N LEU A 62 44.10 -23.18 -5.67
CA LEU A 62 43.54 -24.49 -5.31
C LEU A 62 43.10 -25.24 -6.55
N LYS A 63 42.85 -26.55 -6.41
CA LYS A 63 42.01 -27.34 -7.36
C LYS A 63 40.58 -27.27 -6.93
N MET A 64 39.69 -27.14 -7.90
CA MET A 64 38.24 -27.21 -7.70
C MET A 64 37.63 -28.31 -8.55
N LYS A 65 36.84 -29.15 -7.92
CA LYS A 65 35.94 -30.08 -8.60
C LYS A 65 34.49 -29.62 -8.36
N TYR A 66 33.72 -29.48 -9.43
CA TYR A 66 32.30 -29.17 -9.38
C TYR A 66 31.51 -30.41 -9.79
N VAL A 67 30.50 -30.78 -9.05
CA VAL A 67 29.64 -31.96 -9.30
C VAL A 67 28.18 -31.53 -9.12
N SER A 68 27.38 -31.77 -10.18
CA SER A 68 25.92 -31.68 -10.15
C SER A 68 25.32 -32.83 -10.95
N LYS A 69 24.00 -32.96 -10.99
CA LYS A 69 23.30 -33.97 -11.84
C LYS A 69 23.63 -33.88 -13.33
N THR A 70 23.92 -32.66 -13.80
CA THR A 70 24.04 -32.36 -15.24
C THR A 70 25.43 -31.95 -15.67
N LEU A 71 26.31 -31.62 -14.72
CA LEU A 71 27.63 -31.05 -15.02
C LEU A 71 28.63 -31.52 -13.97
N GLU A 72 29.75 -32.11 -14.44
CA GLU A 72 30.90 -32.45 -13.63
C GLU A 72 32.17 -31.98 -14.35
N PHE A 73 33.04 -31.27 -13.64
CA PHE A 73 34.34 -30.87 -14.17
C PHE A 73 35.35 -30.61 -13.04
N GLU A 74 36.63 -30.59 -13.42
CA GLU A 74 37.73 -30.17 -12.55
C GLU A 74 38.49 -29.04 -13.21
N CYS A 75 38.95 -28.08 -12.38
CA CYS A 75 39.75 -26.94 -12.85
C CYS A 75 40.65 -26.44 -11.74
N PHE A 76 41.51 -25.49 -12.08
CA PHE A 76 42.27 -24.71 -11.09
C PHE A 76 41.52 -23.42 -10.78
N VAL A 77 41.65 -22.96 -9.54
CA VAL A 77 41.07 -21.70 -9.11
C VAL A 77 42.08 -20.82 -8.41
N ASN A 78 41.92 -19.53 -8.65
CA ASN A 78 42.53 -18.48 -7.84
C ASN A 78 41.42 -17.91 -6.94
N ILE A 79 41.54 -18.14 -5.63
CA ILE A 79 40.49 -17.87 -4.65
C ILE A 79 41.01 -16.96 -3.53
N LYS A 80 40.20 -16.03 -3.08
CA LYS A 80 40.50 -15.15 -1.92
C LYS A 80 39.24 -14.89 -1.10
N CYS A 81 39.43 -14.45 0.16
CA CYS A 81 38.31 -13.94 0.95
C CYS A 81 37.77 -12.64 0.35
N GLN A 82 36.45 -12.45 0.50
CA GLN A 82 35.71 -11.26 0.06
C GLN A 82 34.92 -10.66 1.23
N GLY A 83 34.70 -9.34 1.16
CA GLY A 83 33.88 -8.58 2.11
C GLY A 83 34.72 -7.63 2.97
N THR A 84 34.02 -6.80 3.74
CA THR A 84 34.60 -5.85 4.70
C THR A 84 34.25 -6.32 6.12
N SER A 85 33.01 -6.08 6.60
CA SER A 85 32.57 -6.55 7.92
C SER A 85 32.49 -8.08 8.03
N SER A 86 32.11 -8.76 6.96
CA SER A 86 32.01 -10.23 6.89
C SER A 86 33.33 -10.97 7.02
N MET A 87 34.45 -10.25 6.89
CA MET A 87 35.77 -10.81 7.20
C MET A 87 35.97 -11.18 8.69
N ALA A 88 35.16 -10.62 9.59
CA ALA A 88 35.18 -10.97 11.01
C ALA A 88 34.48 -12.32 11.30
N TYR A 89 33.59 -12.79 10.40
CA TYR A 89 32.85 -14.02 10.65
C TYR A 89 33.66 -15.27 10.46
N PRO A 90 33.40 -16.37 11.20
CA PRO A 90 34.10 -17.63 11.06
C PRO A 90 33.96 -18.23 9.65
N LYS A 91 32.74 -18.22 9.06
CA LYS A 91 32.46 -18.67 7.71
C LYS A 91 32.69 -17.53 6.71
N LYS A 92 33.66 -17.73 5.81
CA LYS A 92 34.17 -16.67 4.92
C LYS A 92 33.44 -16.68 3.57
N ASN A 93 33.20 -15.50 3.01
CA ASN A 93 32.87 -15.34 1.60
C ASN A 93 34.14 -15.46 0.76
N PHE A 94 34.00 -16.00 -0.46
CA PHE A 94 35.13 -16.17 -1.37
C PHE A 94 34.84 -15.59 -2.75
N SER A 95 35.84 -14.90 -3.33
CA SER A 95 35.90 -14.58 -4.75
C SER A 95 36.73 -15.64 -5.44
N ILE A 96 36.22 -16.19 -6.53
CA ILE A 96 36.80 -17.33 -7.30
C ILE A 96 37.05 -16.87 -8.72
N ARG A 97 38.21 -17.27 -9.26
CA ARG A 97 38.54 -17.20 -10.69
C ARG A 97 38.92 -18.57 -11.18
N THR A 98 38.33 -19.06 -12.26
CA THR A 98 38.51 -20.40 -12.80
C THR A 98 39.49 -20.44 -13.96
N TYR A 99 40.36 -21.45 -14.00
CA TYR A 99 41.42 -21.62 -14.98
C TYR A 99 41.52 -23.09 -15.42
N GLU A 100 41.95 -23.30 -16.68
CA GLU A 100 42.13 -24.63 -17.27
C GLU A 100 43.43 -25.28 -16.78
N ASP A 101 44.45 -24.48 -16.48
CA ASP A 101 45.82 -24.93 -16.16
C ASP A 101 46.26 -24.49 -14.78
N GLU A 102 47.27 -25.21 -14.26
CA GLU A 102 47.86 -24.98 -12.94
C GLU A 102 48.67 -23.66 -12.85
N ALA A 103 49.18 -23.18 -14.02
CA ALA A 103 49.90 -21.92 -14.05
C ALA A 103 48.97 -20.70 -13.93
N LEU A 104 47.64 -20.88 -14.06
CA LEU A 104 46.59 -19.85 -14.03
C LEU A 104 46.75 -18.85 -15.19
N GLU A 105 47.15 -19.35 -16.37
CA GLU A 105 47.34 -18.54 -17.58
C GLU A 105 46.09 -18.55 -18.45
N ASN A 106 45.40 -19.72 -18.60
CA ASN A 106 44.25 -19.91 -19.45
C ASN A 106 42.97 -19.89 -18.62
N LYS A 107 42.14 -18.83 -18.80
CA LYS A 107 40.88 -18.66 -18.13
C LYS A 107 39.88 -19.70 -18.59
N LEU A 108 39.32 -20.49 -17.66
CA LEU A 108 38.18 -21.37 -17.93
C LEU A 108 36.88 -20.57 -17.79
N LYS A 109 36.23 -20.32 -18.93
CA LYS A 109 34.91 -19.66 -18.90
C LYS A 109 33.81 -20.72 -18.82
N LEU A 110 32.85 -20.47 -17.94
CA LEU A 110 31.75 -21.36 -17.62
C LEU A 110 30.44 -20.59 -17.69
N ASP A 111 29.41 -21.21 -18.25
CA ASP A 111 28.04 -20.70 -18.23
C ASP A 111 27.21 -21.50 -17.21
N PHE A 112 26.75 -20.84 -16.16
CA PHE A 112 25.82 -21.40 -15.19
C PHE A 112 24.45 -20.76 -15.36
N LYS A 113 23.41 -21.58 -15.45
CA LYS A 113 22.00 -21.11 -15.51
C LYS A 113 21.67 -20.18 -16.69
N GLY A 114 22.50 -20.13 -17.72
CA GLY A 114 22.31 -19.22 -18.86
C GLY A 114 22.76 -17.78 -18.60
N TRP A 115 23.61 -17.57 -17.60
CA TRP A 115 24.15 -16.24 -17.26
C TRP A 115 25.16 -15.70 -18.28
N GLY A 116 25.60 -16.55 -19.21
CA GLY A 116 26.69 -16.30 -20.14
C GLY A 116 28.04 -16.80 -19.62
N GLU A 117 29.01 -16.95 -20.53
CA GLU A 117 30.35 -17.50 -20.21
C GLU A 117 31.19 -16.54 -19.37
N GLN A 118 31.56 -16.94 -18.15
CA GLN A 118 32.40 -16.17 -17.24
C GLN A 118 33.39 -17.05 -16.47
N TYR A 119 34.45 -16.42 -15.97
CA TYR A 119 35.49 -17.06 -15.15
C TYR A 119 35.60 -16.50 -13.73
N LYS A 120 34.77 -15.51 -13.38
CA LYS A 120 34.73 -14.90 -12.04
C LYS A 120 33.39 -15.25 -11.40
N PHE A 121 33.44 -15.74 -10.18
CA PHE A 121 32.28 -16.10 -9.39
C PHE A 121 32.50 -15.78 -7.91
N VAL A 122 31.42 -15.80 -7.13
CA VAL A 122 31.45 -15.56 -5.68
C VAL A 122 30.77 -16.72 -4.96
N LEU A 123 31.41 -17.21 -3.88
CA LEU A 123 30.76 -18.04 -2.87
C LEU A 123 30.39 -17.14 -1.68
N LYS A 124 29.10 -16.89 -1.51
CA LYS A 124 28.57 -16.15 -0.35
C LYS A 124 28.24 -17.14 0.78
N ALA A 125 28.84 -16.91 1.92
CA ALA A 125 28.63 -17.72 3.14
C ALA A 125 27.25 -17.49 3.76
N ASN A 126 26.63 -16.32 3.51
CA ASN A 126 25.36 -15.90 4.10
C ASN A 126 25.31 -16.14 5.63
N TYR A 127 26.39 -15.77 6.33
CA TYR A 127 26.55 -16.10 7.76
C TYR A 127 25.44 -15.51 8.64
N ILE A 128 24.89 -14.35 8.26
CA ILE A 128 23.80 -13.70 8.98
C ILE A 128 22.41 -14.17 8.55
N ASP A 129 22.31 -14.93 7.45
CA ASP A 129 21.06 -15.48 6.92
C ASP A 129 21.15 -16.99 6.72
N ILE A 130 20.76 -17.75 7.75
CA ILE A 130 20.81 -19.22 7.71
C ILE A 130 19.92 -19.82 6.61
N THR A 131 18.93 -19.09 6.12
CA THR A 131 18.10 -19.53 5.00
C THR A 131 18.84 -19.47 3.66
N HIS A 132 19.91 -18.68 3.58
CA HIS A 132 20.68 -18.36 2.37
C HIS A 132 19.84 -17.70 1.26
N ALA A 133 18.59 -17.38 1.52
CA ALA A 133 17.61 -17.02 0.51
C ALA A 133 17.50 -15.50 0.29
N ARG A 134 17.56 -14.71 1.37
CA ARG A 134 17.20 -13.28 1.32
C ARG A 134 17.92 -12.52 0.23
N ASN A 135 19.23 -12.66 0.14
CA ASN A 135 20.03 -11.92 -0.85
C ASN A 135 19.68 -12.34 -2.29
N VAL A 136 19.68 -13.64 -2.58
CA VAL A 136 19.42 -14.13 -3.95
C VAL A 136 17.97 -13.98 -4.38
N VAL A 137 17.03 -14.29 -3.49
CA VAL A 137 15.60 -14.14 -3.80
C VAL A 137 15.23 -12.67 -3.98
N SER A 138 15.70 -11.78 -3.11
CA SER A 138 15.47 -10.33 -3.27
C SER A 138 16.06 -9.80 -4.57
N ALA A 139 17.27 -10.25 -4.96
CA ALA A 139 17.86 -9.87 -6.23
C ALA A 139 17.05 -10.36 -7.44
N LYS A 140 16.49 -11.58 -7.39
CA LYS A 140 15.57 -12.09 -8.44
C LYS A 140 14.28 -11.29 -8.51
N LEU A 141 13.70 -10.94 -7.37
CA LEU A 141 12.52 -10.09 -7.30
C LEU A 141 12.80 -8.70 -7.88
N TRP A 142 13.99 -8.14 -7.58
CA TRP A 142 14.42 -6.89 -8.19
C TRP A 142 14.47 -6.97 -9.73
N GLY A 143 15.07 -8.02 -10.28
CA GLY A 143 15.08 -8.24 -11.74
C GLY A 143 13.66 -8.26 -12.33
N LYS A 144 12.69 -8.89 -11.63
CA LYS A 144 11.28 -8.86 -12.05
C LYS A 144 10.67 -7.45 -11.96
N CYS A 145 11.06 -6.64 -10.98
CA CYS A 145 10.62 -5.25 -10.89
C CYS A 145 11.14 -4.45 -12.09
N VAL A 146 12.42 -4.57 -12.43
CA VAL A 146 13.01 -3.92 -13.61
C VAL A 146 12.29 -4.34 -14.89
N ALA A 147 12.03 -5.64 -15.08
CA ALA A 147 11.30 -6.15 -16.25
C ALA A 147 9.87 -5.65 -16.37
N SER A 148 9.29 -5.15 -15.27
CA SER A 148 7.91 -4.60 -15.24
C SER A 148 7.83 -3.09 -15.41
N ARG A 149 8.95 -2.41 -15.68
CA ARG A 149 8.97 -0.95 -15.89
C ARG A 149 8.26 -0.56 -17.18
N SER A 150 7.61 0.58 -17.15
CA SER A 150 6.92 1.12 -18.33
C SER A 150 7.90 1.50 -19.45
N ASN A 151 9.13 1.92 -19.07
CA ASN A 151 10.22 2.29 -19.98
C ASN A 151 11.20 1.15 -20.23
N PHE A 152 10.85 -0.12 -19.97
CA PHE A 152 11.78 -1.26 -20.11
C PHE A 152 12.47 -1.33 -21.47
N ASP A 153 11.72 -1.12 -22.54
CA ASP A 153 12.26 -1.16 -23.92
C ASP A 153 13.21 0.02 -24.24
N GLU A 154 13.16 1.09 -23.43
CA GLU A 154 14.02 2.28 -23.55
C GLU A 154 15.30 2.18 -22.71
N LEU A 155 15.38 1.19 -21.78
CA LEU A 155 16.57 0.95 -20.98
C LEU A 155 17.76 0.58 -21.88
N PRO A 156 19.03 0.88 -21.45
CA PRO A 156 20.22 0.46 -22.16
C PRO A 156 20.19 -1.02 -22.53
N GLN A 157 20.56 -1.35 -23.77
CA GLN A 157 20.55 -2.72 -24.26
C GLN A 157 21.39 -3.63 -23.38
N GLU A 158 22.55 -3.15 -22.95
CA GLU A 158 23.47 -3.86 -22.06
C GLU A 158 22.75 -4.30 -20.77
N LEU A 159 21.96 -3.42 -20.16
CA LEU A 159 21.19 -3.72 -18.96
C LEU A 159 20.11 -4.77 -19.22
N ARG A 160 19.36 -4.62 -20.33
CA ARG A 160 18.29 -5.57 -20.69
C ARG A 160 18.82 -6.97 -21.01
N GLU A 161 20.06 -7.07 -21.49
CA GLU A 161 20.73 -8.33 -21.83
C GLU A 161 21.62 -8.85 -20.69
N SER A 162 21.71 -8.14 -19.55
CA SER A 162 22.47 -8.60 -18.38
C SER A 162 21.80 -9.79 -17.69
N PRO A 163 22.54 -10.64 -16.97
CA PRO A 163 22.03 -11.92 -16.44
C PRO A 163 20.78 -11.84 -15.58
N ASN A 164 20.65 -10.77 -14.78
CA ASN A 164 19.49 -10.52 -13.92
C ASN A 164 19.18 -9.01 -13.85
N LEU A 165 19.14 -8.37 -15.01
CA LEU A 165 18.73 -6.97 -15.17
C LEU A 165 19.44 -6.01 -14.20
N GLY A 166 20.77 -6.16 -14.08
CA GLY A 166 21.61 -5.30 -13.25
C GLY A 166 21.72 -5.69 -11.79
N ALA A 167 21.17 -6.82 -11.38
CA ALA A 167 21.33 -7.37 -10.05
C ALA A 167 22.07 -8.72 -10.06
N ILE A 168 22.52 -9.18 -8.91
CA ILE A 168 23.11 -10.51 -8.77
C ILE A 168 22.06 -11.60 -9.02
N ASP A 169 22.53 -12.80 -9.34
CA ASP A 169 21.78 -14.05 -9.24
C ASP A 169 22.67 -15.11 -8.59
N GLY A 170 22.06 -16.20 -8.11
CA GLY A 170 22.79 -17.27 -7.44
C GLY A 170 21.96 -18.53 -7.21
N PHE A 171 22.67 -19.58 -6.80
CA PHE A 171 22.08 -20.86 -6.44
C PHE A 171 22.87 -21.56 -5.33
N PHE A 172 22.24 -22.48 -4.59
CA PHE A 172 22.89 -23.23 -3.54
C PHE A 172 23.98 -24.15 -4.05
N VAL A 173 25.06 -24.23 -3.26
CA VAL A 173 26.10 -25.25 -3.39
C VAL A 173 26.54 -25.76 -2.01
N LYS A 174 26.97 -27.01 -1.93
CA LYS A 174 27.72 -27.55 -0.80
C LYS A 174 29.22 -27.38 -1.07
N VAL A 175 29.98 -27.02 -0.04
CA VAL A 175 31.44 -26.83 -0.18
C VAL A 175 32.17 -27.76 0.75
N TYR A 176 33.17 -28.46 0.21
CA TYR A 176 34.12 -29.30 0.93
C TYR A 176 35.51 -28.83 0.64
N HIS A 177 36.39 -28.94 1.63
CA HIS A 177 37.83 -28.70 1.51
C HIS A 177 38.59 -29.85 2.12
N GLU A 178 39.46 -30.50 1.31
CA GLU A 178 40.19 -31.71 1.70
C GLU A 178 39.28 -32.80 2.33
N GLY A 179 38.07 -32.95 1.79
CA GLY A 179 37.05 -33.89 2.27
C GLY A 179 36.25 -33.44 3.50
N VAL A 180 36.59 -32.27 4.09
CA VAL A 180 35.89 -31.71 5.25
C VAL A 180 34.79 -30.74 4.79
N TYR A 181 33.60 -30.92 5.28
CA TYR A 181 32.48 -30.02 5.00
C TYR A 181 32.71 -28.60 5.50
N GLN A 182 32.54 -27.62 4.63
CA GLN A 182 32.73 -26.20 4.89
C GLN A 182 31.40 -25.42 4.96
N GLY A 183 30.27 -26.13 4.89
CA GLY A 183 28.95 -25.53 4.93
C GLY A 183 28.33 -25.32 3.54
N ARG A 184 27.13 -24.77 3.55
CA ARG A 184 26.41 -24.35 2.36
C ARG A 184 26.77 -22.92 2.02
N TYR A 185 26.76 -22.64 0.74
CA TYR A 185 27.01 -21.33 0.18
C TYR A 185 25.98 -21.04 -0.90
N THR A 186 25.86 -19.80 -1.31
CA THR A 186 25.32 -19.49 -2.62
C THR A 186 26.45 -19.16 -3.58
N PHE A 187 26.39 -19.73 -4.78
CA PHE A 187 27.30 -19.48 -5.89
C PHE A 187 26.69 -18.41 -6.75
N ASN A 188 27.30 -17.22 -6.77
CA ASN A 188 26.67 -16.01 -7.27
C ASN A 188 27.48 -15.33 -8.38
N ILE A 189 26.75 -14.56 -9.19
CA ILE A 189 27.34 -13.50 -10.04
C ILE A 189 28.05 -12.48 -9.12
N PRO A 190 29.28 -12.05 -9.41
CA PRO A 190 29.97 -11.01 -8.65
C PRO A 190 29.41 -9.61 -8.91
N LYS A 191 29.67 -8.66 -8.01
CA LYS A 191 29.51 -7.23 -8.22
C LYS A 191 30.67 -6.74 -9.10
N ASP A 192 30.54 -6.85 -10.39
CA ASP A 192 31.53 -6.41 -11.39
C ASP A 192 30.85 -6.09 -12.74
N PRO A 193 31.59 -5.68 -13.79
CA PRO A 193 31.01 -5.34 -15.10
C PRO A 193 30.04 -6.37 -15.67
N TRP A 194 30.21 -7.65 -15.37
CA TRP A 194 29.33 -8.70 -15.87
C TRP A 194 27.90 -8.61 -15.33
N MET A 195 27.73 -8.23 -14.05
CA MET A 195 26.42 -8.08 -13.43
C MET A 195 25.50 -7.13 -14.22
N THR A 196 26.08 -6.12 -14.83
CA THR A 196 25.40 -5.06 -15.59
C THR A 196 25.68 -5.11 -17.09
N ASN A 197 26.47 -6.10 -17.57
CA ASN A 197 26.93 -6.24 -18.96
C ASN A 197 27.66 -4.98 -19.49
N MET A 198 28.42 -4.32 -18.60
CA MET A 198 29.19 -3.12 -18.92
C MET A 198 30.55 -3.47 -19.53
N ASP A 199 31.05 -2.60 -20.41
CA ASP A 199 32.38 -2.68 -20.98
C ASP A 199 33.38 -1.84 -20.17
N GLU A 200 34.36 -2.48 -19.55
CA GLU A 200 35.40 -1.85 -18.73
C GLU A 200 36.32 -0.89 -19.50
N ASN A 201 36.25 -0.87 -20.84
CA ASN A 201 37.04 0.02 -21.72
C ASN A 201 36.29 1.29 -22.10
N LYS A 202 35.01 1.41 -21.77
CA LYS A 202 34.20 2.61 -22.01
C LYS A 202 34.23 3.50 -20.80
N GLU A 203 34.76 4.73 -20.93
CA GLU A 203 34.81 5.69 -19.81
C GLU A 203 33.46 6.11 -19.29
N GLU A 204 32.43 6.10 -20.13
CA GLU A 204 31.06 6.45 -19.80
C GLU A 204 30.30 5.36 -19.02
N HIS A 205 30.73 4.09 -19.06
CA HIS A 205 30.15 3.01 -18.29
C HIS A 205 30.64 3.07 -16.85
N CYS A 206 29.76 3.15 -15.87
CA CYS A 206 30.17 3.19 -14.47
C CYS A 206 29.15 2.51 -13.55
N LEU A 207 29.69 1.82 -12.54
CA LEU A 207 28.93 1.22 -11.44
C LEU A 207 29.50 1.75 -10.13
N LEU A 208 28.79 2.68 -9.51
CA LEU A 208 29.14 3.24 -8.20
C LEU A 208 28.40 2.53 -7.09
N CYS A 209 29.14 2.03 -6.10
CA CYS A 209 28.57 1.43 -4.88
C CYS A 209 28.93 2.29 -3.67
N SER A 210 27.93 2.65 -2.87
CA SER A 210 28.13 3.40 -1.64
C SER A 210 28.72 2.54 -0.52
N GLU A 211 29.81 3.01 0.09
CA GLU A 211 30.44 2.40 1.25
C GLU A 211 30.36 3.28 2.51
N ASN A 212 29.84 4.51 2.38
CA ASN A 212 29.73 5.51 3.44
C ASN A 212 28.31 6.04 3.61
N TYR A 213 27.81 6.06 4.83
CA TYR A 213 26.43 6.50 5.13
C TYR A 213 26.20 8.00 4.92
N VAL A 214 27.21 8.87 5.02
CA VAL A 214 26.99 10.32 4.87
C VAL A 214 26.87 10.71 3.41
N SER A 215 27.83 10.33 2.57
CA SER A 215 27.78 10.60 1.13
C SER A 215 26.77 9.71 0.43
N GLY A 216 26.61 8.45 0.86
CA GLY A 216 25.59 7.54 0.39
C GLY A 216 24.17 8.04 0.65
N CYS A 217 23.96 8.83 1.70
CA CYS A 217 22.71 9.54 1.95
C CYS A 217 22.60 10.91 1.25
N PHE A 218 23.49 11.23 0.30
CA PHE A 218 23.51 12.51 -0.43
C PHE A 218 23.63 13.73 0.51
N ARG A 219 24.30 13.60 1.66
CA ARG A 219 24.48 14.68 2.66
C ARG A 219 25.88 15.33 2.59
N ALA A 220 26.81 14.75 1.86
CA ALA A 220 28.16 15.27 1.65
C ALA A 220 28.62 15.07 0.20
N PRO A 221 29.61 15.84 -0.29
CA PRO A 221 30.28 15.54 -1.56
C PRO A 221 30.88 14.14 -1.56
N ALA A 222 30.91 13.50 -2.73
CA ALA A 222 31.48 12.17 -2.89
C ALA A 222 32.97 12.20 -3.16
N VAL A 223 33.67 11.21 -2.62
CA VAL A 223 34.98 10.77 -3.09
C VAL A 223 34.79 9.38 -3.67
N ILE A 224 35.37 9.12 -4.84
CA ILE A 224 35.31 7.77 -5.42
C ILE A 224 36.59 7.02 -5.05
N ASP A 225 36.51 6.26 -3.95
CA ASP A 225 37.57 5.39 -3.42
C ASP A 225 36.94 4.26 -2.58
N GLU A 226 37.78 3.41 -1.97
CA GLU A 226 37.35 2.27 -1.15
C GLU A 226 36.60 2.66 0.14
N THR A 227 36.62 3.93 0.53
CA THR A 227 36.06 4.39 1.82
C THR A 227 34.72 5.14 1.66
N ASP A 228 34.36 5.57 0.46
CA ASP A 228 33.19 6.41 0.22
C ASP A 228 32.32 5.82 -0.91
N TRP A 229 32.71 6.01 -2.18
CA TRP A 229 32.06 5.38 -3.34
C TRP A 229 33.06 4.55 -4.10
N THR A 230 32.80 3.26 -4.31
CA THR A 230 33.64 2.40 -5.13
C THR A 230 33.15 2.39 -6.57
N ASP A 231 34.08 2.57 -7.52
CA ASP A 231 33.84 2.24 -8.93
C ASP A 231 34.23 0.78 -9.17
N GLU A 232 33.27 -0.04 -9.54
CA GLU A 232 33.46 -1.48 -9.76
C GLU A 232 33.83 -1.82 -11.22
N ILE A 233 33.93 -0.80 -12.09
CA ILE A 233 34.25 -0.95 -13.51
C ILE A 233 35.71 -0.61 -13.77
N HIS A 234 36.16 0.57 -13.36
CA HIS A 234 37.46 1.09 -13.71
C HIS A 234 38.52 0.87 -12.61
N LYS A 235 39.73 0.60 -13.02
CA LYS A 235 40.88 0.60 -12.06
C LYS A 235 41.21 2.00 -11.58
N THR A 236 40.98 3.00 -12.42
CA THR A 236 41.13 4.42 -12.11
C THR A 236 39.88 5.10 -12.62
N VAL A 237 39.15 5.74 -11.72
CA VAL A 237 37.88 6.42 -12.03
C VAL A 237 38.13 7.53 -13.04
N PRO A 238 37.40 7.59 -14.15
CA PRO A 238 37.44 8.70 -15.09
C PRO A 238 37.05 10.02 -14.41
N GLN A 239 37.81 11.10 -14.70
CA GLN A 239 37.50 12.41 -14.09
C GLN A 239 36.14 12.95 -14.49
N SER A 240 35.66 12.62 -15.68
CA SER A 240 34.28 12.92 -16.14
C SER A 240 33.23 12.33 -15.23
N ILE A 241 33.35 11.08 -14.83
CA ILE A 241 32.45 10.38 -13.89
C ILE A 241 32.47 11.04 -12.52
N LEU A 242 33.65 11.29 -11.93
CA LEU A 242 33.77 11.96 -10.64
C LEU A 242 33.11 13.35 -10.65
N THR A 243 33.35 14.12 -11.70
CA THR A 243 32.75 15.45 -11.87
C THR A 243 31.23 15.34 -11.94
N ARG A 244 30.73 14.47 -12.82
CA ARG A 244 29.28 14.31 -13.01
C ARG A 244 28.60 13.79 -11.75
N TRP A 245 29.19 12.84 -11.03
CA TRP A 245 28.60 12.33 -9.80
C TRP A 245 28.50 13.40 -8.71
N ASN A 246 29.49 14.26 -8.56
CA ASN A 246 29.40 15.40 -7.65
C ASN A 246 28.36 16.45 -8.10
N GLU A 247 28.18 16.67 -9.42
CA GLU A 247 27.07 17.49 -9.92
C GLU A 247 25.70 16.89 -9.54
N VAL A 248 25.56 15.56 -9.62
CA VAL A 248 24.35 14.84 -9.16
C VAL A 248 24.10 15.06 -7.67
N ILE A 249 25.15 14.91 -6.85
CA ILE A 249 25.05 15.11 -5.40
C ILE A 249 24.70 16.58 -5.09
N ASP A 250 25.33 17.54 -5.75
CA ASP A 250 25.06 18.96 -5.55
C ASP A 250 23.64 19.33 -6.03
N PHE A 251 23.15 18.72 -7.10
CA PHE A 251 21.77 18.86 -7.55
C PHE A 251 20.79 18.37 -6.46
N VAL A 252 21.02 17.21 -5.88
CA VAL A 252 20.16 16.68 -4.80
C VAL A 252 20.21 17.57 -3.56
N ARG A 253 21.38 18.11 -3.22
CA ARG A 253 21.59 18.89 -1.99
C ARG A 253 21.09 20.34 -2.06
N PHE A 254 21.23 21.00 -3.20
CA PHE A 254 21.13 22.44 -3.29
C PHE A 254 20.07 22.96 -4.27
N SER A 255 19.47 22.12 -5.10
CA SER A 255 18.38 22.55 -5.97
C SER A 255 17.14 22.93 -5.16
N SER A 256 16.39 23.95 -5.62
CA SER A 256 15.05 24.22 -5.10
C SER A 256 14.13 23.03 -5.38
N ASP A 257 13.04 22.91 -4.62
CA ASP A 257 12.09 21.80 -4.79
C ASP A 257 11.46 21.79 -6.18
N GLU A 258 11.07 22.95 -6.70
CA GLU A 258 10.56 23.07 -8.06
C GLU A 258 11.60 22.63 -9.11
N TYR A 259 12.86 23.05 -8.94
CA TYR A 259 13.92 22.68 -9.87
C TYR A 259 14.24 21.17 -9.77
N PHE A 260 14.27 20.60 -8.56
CA PHE A 260 14.45 19.16 -8.33
C PHE A 260 13.34 18.37 -9.03
N LYS A 261 12.08 18.69 -8.77
CA LYS A 261 10.91 17.99 -9.36
C LYS A 261 10.96 18.00 -10.89
N ASN A 262 11.26 19.17 -11.48
CA ASN A 262 11.21 19.31 -12.93
C ASN A 262 12.42 18.70 -13.66
N ASN A 263 13.58 18.60 -13.00
CA ASN A 263 14.86 18.22 -13.65
C ASN A 263 15.46 16.90 -13.14
N LEU A 264 14.82 16.20 -12.19
CA LEU A 264 15.34 14.91 -11.69
C LEU A 264 15.60 13.90 -12.83
N LYS A 265 14.78 13.90 -13.86
CA LYS A 265 14.88 13.06 -15.07
C LYS A 265 16.14 13.28 -15.90
N ASP A 266 16.83 14.44 -15.73
CA ASP A 266 18.06 14.76 -16.45
C ASP A 266 19.31 14.18 -15.76
N TYR A 267 19.15 13.74 -14.51
CA TYR A 267 20.18 13.15 -13.66
C TYR A 267 19.94 11.66 -13.42
N PHE A 268 18.68 11.25 -13.30
CA PHE A 268 18.31 9.88 -12.98
C PHE A 268 17.23 9.33 -13.91
N ASP A 269 17.21 8.03 -14.08
CA ASP A 269 16.02 7.30 -14.46
C ASP A 269 15.06 7.29 -13.27
N VAL A 270 14.02 8.11 -13.34
CA VAL A 270 13.11 8.36 -12.21
C VAL A 270 12.35 7.09 -11.82
N GLU A 271 11.97 6.26 -12.80
CA GLU A 271 11.27 5.00 -12.52
C GLU A 271 12.18 4.04 -11.77
N SER A 272 13.50 4.06 -12.01
CA SER A 272 14.45 3.23 -11.27
C SER A 272 14.59 3.66 -9.80
N LEU A 273 14.53 4.97 -9.53
CA LEU A 273 14.55 5.49 -8.15
C LEU A 273 13.28 5.11 -7.40
N ILE A 274 12.11 5.26 -8.05
CA ILE A 274 10.82 4.89 -7.48
C ILE A 274 10.75 3.38 -7.21
N ASP A 275 11.23 2.55 -8.14
CA ASP A 275 11.35 1.11 -7.93
C ASP A 275 12.22 0.79 -6.71
N TYR A 276 13.39 1.45 -6.61
CA TYR A 276 14.31 1.22 -5.50
C TYR A 276 13.70 1.62 -4.16
N TYR A 277 12.99 2.76 -4.12
CA TYR A 277 12.23 3.20 -2.95
C TYR A 277 11.17 2.17 -2.56
N CYS A 278 10.26 1.83 -3.47
CA CYS A 278 9.17 0.88 -3.21
C CYS A 278 9.71 -0.50 -2.80
N PHE A 279 10.74 -0.98 -3.50
CA PHE A 279 11.35 -2.28 -3.21
C PHE A 279 11.94 -2.35 -1.81
N ASN A 280 12.70 -1.32 -1.39
CA ASN A 280 13.24 -1.26 -0.04
C ASN A 280 12.15 -1.11 1.02
N TYR A 281 11.09 -0.34 0.73
CA TYR A 281 9.93 -0.25 1.61
C TYR A 281 9.27 -1.62 1.82
N MET A 282 9.02 -2.37 0.75
CA MET A 282 8.37 -3.69 0.80
C MET A 282 9.23 -4.76 1.45
N THR A 283 10.54 -4.76 1.19
CA THR A 283 11.48 -5.78 1.70
C THR A 283 12.07 -5.43 3.06
N CYS A 284 11.95 -4.17 3.50
CA CYS A 284 12.64 -3.59 4.65
C CYS A 284 14.16 -3.76 4.56
N GLY A 285 14.76 -3.23 3.48
CA GLY A 285 16.22 -3.30 3.24
C GLY A 285 16.99 -2.32 4.14
N LEU A 286 17.29 -2.70 5.36
CA LEU A 286 17.86 -1.80 6.38
C LEU A 286 19.18 -1.14 6.00
N ASP A 287 20.02 -1.84 5.26
CA ASP A 287 21.36 -1.38 4.89
C ASP A 287 21.38 -0.74 3.49
N SER A 288 20.21 -0.60 2.86
CA SER A 288 20.10 -0.24 1.45
C SER A 288 19.86 1.25 1.20
N LEU A 289 19.57 2.07 2.21
CA LEU A 289 19.31 3.51 2.04
C LEU A 289 20.53 4.41 2.40
N GLY A 290 21.62 3.86 2.85
CA GLY A 290 22.82 4.63 3.17
C GLY A 290 24.08 4.00 2.65
N LYS A 291 24.17 2.68 2.74
CA LYS A 291 25.26 1.85 2.25
C LYS A 291 24.69 0.80 1.29
N ASN A 292 25.56 0.13 0.53
CA ASN A 292 25.17 -0.89 -0.45
C ASN A 292 24.25 -0.38 -1.58
N GLN A 293 24.00 0.93 -1.70
CA GLN A 293 23.30 1.49 -2.85
C GLN A 293 24.22 1.41 -4.08
N ILE A 294 23.68 0.96 -5.19
CA ILE A 294 24.37 0.97 -6.46
C ILE A 294 23.65 1.90 -7.43
N TYR A 295 24.43 2.77 -8.04
CA TYR A 295 24.00 3.59 -9.18
C TYR A 295 24.83 3.25 -10.39
N ILE A 296 24.16 2.99 -11.52
CA ILE A 296 24.79 2.60 -12.77
C ILE A 296 24.50 3.61 -13.88
N THR A 297 25.46 3.82 -14.76
CA THR A 297 25.30 4.64 -15.96
C THR A 297 26.00 4.00 -17.15
N TYR A 298 25.40 4.16 -18.34
CA TYR A 298 25.96 3.69 -19.60
C TYR A 298 26.35 4.84 -20.55
N ASP A 299 26.01 6.06 -20.18
CA ASP A 299 26.31 7.28 -20.94
C ASP A 299 27.13 8.32 -20.14
N GLY A 300 27.46 8.00 -18.88
CA GLY A 300 28.18 8.89 -17.98
C GLY A 300 27.33 10.08 -17.49
N MET A 301 26.06 10.18 -17.86
CA MET A 301 25.22 11.35 -17.60
C MET A 301 24.00 11.03 -16.76
N LYS A 302 23.26 9.98 -17.09
CA LYS A 302 22.02 9.59 -16.45
C LYS A 302 22.21 8.29 -15.64
N TRP A 303 21.73 8.29 -14.41
CA TRP A 303 21.97 7.21 -13.45
C TRP A 303 20.70 6.41 -13.15
N LEU A 304 20.87 5.10 -13.00
CA LEU A 304 19.82 4.16 -12.60
C LEU A 304 20.19 3.52 -11.25
N ALA A 305 19.26 3.43 -10.34
CA ALA A 305 19.45 2.68 -9.11
C ALA A 305 19.29 1.18 -9.34
N THR A 306 20.10 0.36 -8.65
CA THR A 306 19.93 -1.10 -8.63
C THR A 306 20.20 -1.69 -7.26
N ALA A 307 19.56 -2.84 -6.96
CA ALA A 307 19.62 -3.50 -5.66
C ALA A 307 20.86 -4.39 -5.52
N TYR A 308 21.48 -4.30 -4.34
CA TYR A 308 22.66 -5.10 -3.99
C TYR A 308 22.69 -5.41 -2.49
N ASP A 309 23.30 -6.57 -2.14
CA ASP A 309 23.57 -7.04 -0.77
C ASP A 309 22.33 -7.06 0.14
N MET A 310 21.27 -7.72 -0.35
CA MET A 310 19.92 -7.73 0.24
C MET A 310 19.74 -8.82 1.33
N ASP A 311 20.81 -9.20 2.04
CA ASP A 311 20.77 -10.22 3.08
C ASP A 311 20.10 -9.73 4.39
N SER A 312 20.06 -8.42 4.62
CA SER A 312 19.37 -7.77 5.75
C SER A 312 17.96 -7.28 5.36
N THR A 313 17.18 -8.14 4.67
CA THR A 313 15.79 -7.88 4.28
C THR A 313 14.84 -8.86 4.96
N TRP A 314 13.54 -8.69 4.75
CA TRP A 314 12.48 -9.58 5.24
C TRP A 314 12.59 -9.86 6.74
N GLY A 315 12.88 -8.82 7.51
CA GLY A 315 12.92 -8.86 8.98
C GLY A 315 14.24 -9.31 9.57
N SER A 316 15.32 -9.49 8.82
CA SER A 316 16.64 -9.73 9.37
C SER A 316 17.36 -8.44 9.68
N TYR A 317 17.85 -8.28 10.90
CA TYR A 317 18.76 -7.17 11.24
C TYR A 317 20.12 -7.34 10.54
N TRP A 318 20.85 -6.26 10.32
CA TRP A 318 22.10 -6.25 9.52
C TRP A 318 23.19 -7.24 9.99
N ASP A 319 23.19 -7.63 11.25
CA ASP A 319 24.13 -8.62 11.81
C ASP A 319 23.50 -9.99 12.06
N GLY A 320 22.22 -10.17 11.69
CA GLY A 320 21.47 -11.41 11.86
C GLY A 320 21.10 -11.76 13.30
N THR A 321 21.35 -10.88 14.29
CA THR A 321 21.16 -11.21 15.71
C THR A 321 19.72 -11.10 16.19
N ARG A 322 18.86 -10.37 15.48
CA ARG A 322 17.48 -10.13 15.87
C ARG A 322 16.55 -9.90 14.68
N GLU A 323 15.27 -10.11 14.92
CA GLU A 323 14.21 -9.72 13.99
C GLU A 323 13.95 -8.21 14.07
N VAL A 324 13.67 -7.59 12.92
CA VAL A 324 13.26 -6.19 12.78
C VAL A 324 11.73 -6.13 12.79
N SER A 325 11.16 -5.07 13.36
CA SER A 325 9.72 -4.85 13.31
C SER A 325 9.21 -4.76 11.87
N SER A 326 8.09 -5.40 11.59
CA SER A 326 7.40 -5.25 10.29
C SER A 326 6.88 -3.82 10.08
N ALA A 327 6.62 -3.08 11.15
CA ALA A 327 6.22 -1.67 11.14
C ALA A 327 7.42 -0.68 11.19
N TYR A 328 8.63 -1.14 10.81
CA TYR A 328 9.80 -0.26 10.74
C TYR A 328 9.62 0.79 9.63
N ARG A 329 9.72 2.07 10.00
CA ARG A 329 9.62 3.21 9.09
C ARG A 329 10.99 3.52 8.50
N MET A 330 11.18 3.18 7.22
CA MET A 330 12.50 3.21 6.58
C MET A 330 13.18 4.58 6.63
N GLN A 331 12.46 5.67 6.38
CA GLN A 331 13.03 7.02 6.38
C GLN A 331 13.13 7.59 7.81
N GLU A 332 12.07 7.56 8.59
CA GLU A 332 12.01 8.15 9.93
C GLU A 332 12.88 7.39 10.94
N ASP A 333 12.76 6.04 10.95
CA ASP A 333 13.54 5.23 11.90
C ASP A 333 15.02 5.15 11.52
N TYR A 334 15.36 5.42 10.25
CA TYR A 334 16.74 5.49 9.80
C TYR A 334 17.48 6.70 10.38
N GLU A 335 16.79 7.82 10.62
CA GLU A 335 17.35 8.98 11.34
C GLU A 335 17.75 8.65 12.79
N THR A 336 16.99 7.78 13.43
CA THR A 336 17.28 7.31 14.81
C THR A 336 18.12 6.04 14.84
N GLY A 337 18.38 5.44 13.67
CA GLY A 337 19.12 4.21 13.48
C GLY A 337 20.61 4.34 13.55
N ILE A 338 21.34 3.46 12.85
CA ILE A 338 22.78 3.23 13.03
C ILE A 338 23.64 4.50 12.90
N ASN A 339 23.21 5.51 12.13
CA ASN A 339 23.99 6.74 11.91
C ASN A 339 23.18 8.04 12.00
N GLY A 340 21.90 7.99 12.34
CA GLY A 340 21.08 9.19 12.56
C GLY A 340 20.91 10.10 11.34
N THR A 341 20.94 9.54 10.11
CA THR A 341 20.92 10.33 8.89
C THR A 341 20.02 9.68 7.85
N SER A 342 18.91 10.33 7.47
CA SER A 342 18.07 9.90 6.37
C SER A 342 18.72 10.16 5.00
N ASN A 343 18.28 9.44 3.97
CA ASN A 343 18.76 9.63 2.60
C ASN A 343 18.04 10.79 1.91
N LEU A 344 18.76 11.88 1.68
CA LEU A 344 18.19 13.12 1.13
C LEU A 344 17.55 12.95 -0.26
N LEU A 345 18.10 12.07 -1.12
CA LEU A 345 17.53 11.81 -2.43
C LEU A 345 16.13 11.18 -2.28
N TYR A 346 15.98 10.20 -1.40
CA TYR A 346 14.70 9.50 -1.20
C TYR A 346 13.73 10.31 -0.34
N ASP A 347 14.20 11.17 0.58
CA ASP A 347 13.35 12.14 1.30
C ASP A 347 12.67 13.08 0.29
N ARG A 348 13.46 13.65 -0.63
CA ARG A 348 12.93 14.54 -1.68
C ARG A 348 12.10 13.81 -2.73
N LEU A 349 12.45 12.56 -3.05
CA LEU A 349 11.63 11.73 -3.94
C LEU A 349 10.24 11.49 -3.32
N GLU A 350 10.20 11.10 -2.04
CA GLU A 350 8.95 10.90 -1.30
C GLU A 350 8.10 12.17 -1.25
N GLU A 351 8.73 13.33 -0.98
CA GLU A 351 8.03 14.61 -0.88
C GLU A 351 7.39 15.05 -2.20
N HIS A 352 8.09 14.85 -3.33
CA HIS A 352 7.69 15.48 -4.61
C HIS A 352 7.10 14.52 -5.64
N PHE A 353 7.17 13.19 -5.43
CA PHE A 353 6.72 12.15 -6.37
C PHE A 353 5.73 11.16 -5.76
N LYS A 354 4.93 11.63 -4.80
CA LYS A 354 3.98 10.78 -4.03
C LYS A 354 3.04 9.99 -4.92
N GLN A 355 2.50 10.61 -5.97
CA GLN A 355 1.59 9.95 -6.90
C GLN A 355 2.29 8.88 -7.72
N GLU A 356 3.47 9.19 -8.24
CA GLU A 356 4.25 8.25 -9.05
C GLU A 356 4.71 7.05 -8.18
N ILE A 357 5.07 7.29 -6.92
CA ILE A 357 5.38 6.24 -5.94
C ILE A 357 4.15 5.36 -5.70
N TYR A 358 2.98 5.97 -5.45
CA TYR A 358 1.73 5.23 -5.24
C TYR A 358 1.38 4.37 -6.45
N ASP A 359 1.36 4.96 -7.65
CA ASP A 359 0.98 4.25 -8.89
C ASP A 359 1.94 3.08 -9.17
N ARG A 360 3.25 3.31 -8.99
CA ARG A 360 4.25 2.26 -9.19
C ARG A 360 4.19 1.18 -8.10
N TYR A 361 3.98 1.56 -6.84
CA TYR A 361 3.76 0.61 -5.75
C TYR A 361 2.59 -0.33 -6.06
N GLN A 362 1.46 0.19 -6.56
CA GLN A 362 0.31 -0.63 -6.95
C GLN A 362 0.65 -1.64 -8.07
N ILE A 363 1.46 -1.22 -9.06
CA ILE A 363 1.93 -2.12 -10.13
C ILE A 363 2.81 -3.23 -9.55
N LEU A 364 3.77 -2.88 -8.71
CA LEU A 364 4.67 -3.84 -8.05
C LEU A 364 3.89 -4.80 -7.14
N ARG A 365 3.03 -4.27 -6.29
CA ARG A 365 2.23 -4.99 -5.29
C ARG A 365 1.25 -5.99 -5.91
N ASN A 366 0.69 -5.67 -7.07
CA ASN A 366 -0.21 -6.54 -7.83
C ASN A 366 0.49 -7.39 -8.91
N GLY A 367 1.80 -7.23 -9.07
CA GLY A 367 2.63 -7.89 -10.09
C GLY A 367 3.83 -8.62 -9.49
N PRO A 368 5.07 -8.17 -9.84
CA PRO A 368 6.29 -8.87 -9.48
C PRO A 368 6.52 -8.99 -7.97
N MET A 369 6.02 -8.05 -7.18
CA MET A 369 6.10 -8.04 -5.73
C MET A 369 4.77 -8.42 -5.07
N SER A 370 3.84 -9.06 -5.77
CA SER A 370 2.67 -9.65 -5.11
C SER A 370 3.12 -10.70 -4.09
N LEU A 371 2.37 -10.85 -2.99
CA LEU A 371 2.72 -11.82 -1.96
C LEU A 371 2.90 -13.23 -2.53
N SER A 372 2.06 -13.62 -3.48
CA SER A 372 2.18 -14.91 -4.19
C SER A 372 3.48 -15.02 -5.00
N SER A 373 3.91 -13.96 -5.71
CA SER A 373 5.16 -13.96 -6.48
C SER A 373 6.37 -14.06 -5.55
N VAL A 374 6.35 -13.31 -4.43
CA VAL A 374 7.42 -13.35 -3.41
C VAL A 374 7.51 -14.74 -2.79
N MET A 375 6.39 -15.32 -2.35
CA MET A 375 6.38 -16.67 -1.78
C MET A 375 6.83 -17.75 -2.77
N GLU A 376 6.42 -17.63 -4.03
CA GLU A 376 6.86 -18.56 -5.09
C GLU A 376 8.39 -18.54 -5.26
N GLU A 377 9.04 -17.38 -5.24
CA GLU A 377 10.51 -17.30 -5.36
C GLU A 377 11.21 -17.87 -4.11
N PHE A 378 10.73 -17.56 -2.92
CA PHE A 378 11.25 -18.21 -1.71
C PHE A 378 11.03 -19.72 -1.73
N ASP A 379 9.88 -20.22 -2.11
CA ASP A 379 9.57 -21.65 -2.15
C ASP A 379 10.43 -22.38 -3.18
N LYS A 380 10.66 -21.80 -4.36
CA LYS A 380 11.59 -22.37 -5.35
C LYS A 380 13.00 -22.51 -4.78
N PHE A 381 13.47 -21.46 -4.09
CA PHE A 381 14.79 -21.47 -3.49
C PHE A 381 14.90 -22.50 -2.37
N LEU A 382 13.86 -22.59 -1.54
CA LEU A 382 13.75 -23.52 -0.41
C LEU A 382 13.51 -24.97 -0.75
N SER A 383 12.89 -25.18 -1.91
CA SER A 383 12.61 -26.54 -2.37
C SER A 383 13.84 -27.43 -2.46
N ILE A 384 15.03 -26.83 -2.38
CA ILE A 384 16.33 -27.52 -2.38
C ILE A 384 17.06 -27.48 -1.03
N CYS A 385 16.40 -27.02 0.05
CA CYS A 385 17.03 -26.91 1.37
C CYS A 385 16.18 -27.60 2.46
N SER A 386 16.64 -28.74 2.98
CA SER A 386 16.00 -29.42 4.10
C SER A 386 16.40 -28.83 5.45
N GLN A 387 15.63 -29.14 6.51
CA GLN A 387 15.99 -28.77 7.88
C GLN A 387 17.32 -29.43 8.29
N GLU A 388 17.57 -30.68 7.87
CA GLU A 388 18.85 -31.38 8.12
C GLU A 388 20.05 -30.60 7.57
N MET A 389 19.92 -30.00 6.39
CA MET A 389 20.98 -29.17 5.81
C MET A 389 21.23 -27.89 6.61
N ILE A 390 20.18 -27.33 7.22
CA ILE A 390 20.28 -26.17 8.12
C ILE A 390 21.03 -26.59 9.39
N ASP A 391 20.70 -27.74 9.95
CA ASP A 391 21.32 -28.27 11.15
C ASP A 391 22.82 -28.60 10.92
N GLU A 392 23.17 -29.16 9.74
CA GLU A 392 24.58 -29.37 9.34
C GLU A 392 25.41 -28.06 9.34
N ASP A 393 24.85 -26.94 8.92
CA ASP A 393 25.54 -25.65 8.97
C ASP A 393 25.70 -25.13 10.40
N PHE A 394 24.72 -25.33 11.28
CA PHE A 394 24.84 -25.01 12.69
C PHE A 394 25.88 -25.87 13.41
N ASP A 395 25.99 -27.14 13.03
CA ASP A 395 27.02 -28.02 13.58
C ASP A 395 28.42 -27.60 13.15
N ALA A 396 28.58 -27.17 11.89
CA ALA A 396 29.83 -26.64 11.37
C ALA A 396 30.19 -25.27 11.94
N TYR A 397 29.19 -24.41 12.20
CA TYR A 397 29.37 -23.05 12.70
C TYR A 397 28.35 -22.72 13.82
N PRO A 398 28.59 -23.18 15.07
CA PRO A 398 27.65 -22.99 16.17
C PRO A 398 27.37 -21.52 16.54
N GLY A 399 28.21 -20.59 16.07
CA GLY A 399 28.07 -19.15 16.31
C GLY A 399 27.24 -18.40 15.25
N ILE A 400 26.59 -19.08 14.30
CA ILE A 400 25.67 -18.45 13.36
C ILE A 400 24.54 -17.76 14.16
N PRO A 401 24.26 -16.47 13.91
CA PRO A 401 23.24 -15.74 14.66
C PRO A 401 21.81 -16.09 14.19
N GLY A 402 20.83 -15.71 14.99
CA GLY A 402 19.43 -15.78 14.61
C GLY A 402 18.81 -17.17 14.57
N ARG A 403 19.42 -18.17 15.20
CA ARG A 403 18.95 -19.56 15.21
C ARG A 403 17.48 -19.72 15.61
N ASP A 404 17.02 -18.88 16.53
CA ASP A 404 15.69 -18.98 17.12
C ASP A 404 14.58 -18.38 16.22
N TYR A 405 14.90 -17.41 15.36
CA TYR A 405 13.92 -16.72 14.54
C TYR A 405 14.15 -16.84 13.03
N ASN A 406 15.41 -16.90 12.58
CA ASN A 406 15.79 -16.82 11.17
C ASN A 406 15.46 -18.10 10.42
N ASN A 407 14.26 -18.19 9.88
CA ASN A 407 13.74 -19.32 9.14
C ASN A 407 12.64 -18.87 8.16
N PHE A 408 12.12 -19.79 7.37
CA PHE A 408 11.15 -19.49 6.32
C PHE A 408 9.75 -19.17 6.82
N LYS A 409 9.37 -19.73 7.97
CA LYS A 409 8.11 -19.37 8.61
C LYS A 409 8.15 -17.89 9.04
N GLN A 410 9.29 -17.43 9.55
CA GLN A 410 9.50 -16.04 9.89
C GLN A 410 9.44 -15.15 8.64
N ILE A 411 10.13 -15.49 7.54
CA ILE A 411 10.09 -14.71 6.31
C ILE A 411 8.66 -14.55 5.79
N ARG A 412 7.89 -15.66 5.75
CA ARG A 412 6.48 -15.63 5.32
C ARG A 412 5.61 -14.75 6.19
N LYS A 413 5.70 -14.92 7.52
CA LYS A 413 4.97 -14.08 8.47
C LYS A 413 5.33 -12.61 8.29
N TYR A 414 6.63 -12.32 8.23
CA TYR A 414 7.13 -10.97 8.07
C TYR A 414 6.64 -10.30 6.78
N ALA A 415 6.68 -11.01 5.67
CA ALA A 415 6.22 -10.47 4.38
C ALA A 415 4.75 -10.05 4.42
N VAL A 416 3.86 -10.86 5.04
CA VAL A 416 2.45 -10.51 5.21
C VAL A 416 2.29 -9.26 6.07
N GLU A 417 2.91 -9.24 7.25
CA GLU A 417 2.81 -8.13 8.19
C GLU A 417 3.44 -6.85 7.62
N ARG A 418 4.57 -6.99 6.90
CA ARG A 418 5.23 -5.85 6.25
C ARG A 418 4.39 -5.25 5.16
N TYR A 419 3.72 -6.08 4.34
CA TYR A 419 2.87 -5.61 3.27
C TYR A 419 1.64 -4.86 3.78
N ASN A 420 0.99 -5.37 4.82
CA ASN A 420 -0.11 -4.63 5.46
C ASN A 420 0.37 -3.24 5.92
N TYR A 421 1.51 -3.17 6.62
CA TYR A 421 2.08 -1.90 7.06
C TYR A 421 2.45 -0.96 5.90
N THR A 422 3.10 -1.48 4.84
CA THR A 422 3.50 -0.63 3.70
C THR A 422 2.30 -0.20 2.85
N ASP A 423 1.28 -1.04 2.70
CA ASP A 423 0.02 -0.68 2.06
C ASP A 423 -0.59 0.53 2.78
N ASP A 424 -0.68 0.50 4.12
CA ASP A 424 -1.19 1.62 4.92
C ASP A 424 -0.36 2.89 4.74
N CYS A 425 0.98 2.82 4.85
CA CYS A 425 1.86 3.99 4.69
C CYS A 425 1.75 4.65 3.32
N ILE A 426 1.77 3.85 2.25
CA ILE A 426 1.66 4.36 0.88
C ILE A 426 0.27 4.96 0.64
N GLU A 427 -0.75 4.40 1.29
CA GLU A 427 -2.09 4.96 1.24
C GLU A 427 -2.21 6.29 1.97
N GLU A 428 -1.66 6.42 3.17
CA GLU A 428 -1.64 7.67 3.93
C GLU A 428 -0.95 8.80 3.16
N MET A 429 0.18 8.50 2.52
CA MET A 429 0.95 9.47 1.71
C MET A 429 0.09 10.19 0.67
N ILE A 430 -0.80 9.45 -0.01
CA ILE A 430 -1.69 10.01 -1.04
C ILE A 430 -2.90 10.76 -0.43
N ILE A 431 -3.43 10.29 0.71
CA ILE A 431 -4.53 10.98 1.39
C ILE A 431 -4.10 12.39 1.78
N GLU A 432 -2.92 12.55 2.37
CA GLU A 432 -2.41 13.86 2.77
C GLU A 432 -2.27 14.81 1.58
N GLU A 433 -1.72 14.35 0.47
CA GLU A 433 -1.59 15.17 -0.74
C GLU A 433 -2.96 15.57 -1.32
N ILE A 434 -3.91 14.64 -1.38
CA ILE A 434 -5.27 14.91 -1.85
C ILE A 434 -5.92 15.97 -0.96
N GLN A 435 -5.80 15.86 0.37
CA GLN A 435 -6.39 16.81 1.31
C GLN A 435 -5.75 18.21 1.20
N ALA A 436 -4.45 18.30 0.95
CA ALA A 436 -3.75 19.57 0.76
C ALA A 436 -4.24 20.38 -0.46
N ASN A 437 -4.78 19.70 -1.48
CA ASN A 437 -5.31 20.32 -2.70
C ASN A 437 -6.83 20.61 -2.64
N LYS A 438 -7.46 20.42 -1.48
CA LYS A 438 -8.90 20.63 -1.35
C LYS A 438 -9.23 22.11 -1.14
N LEU A 439 -9.94 22.72 -2.08
CA LEU A 439 -10.39 24.11 -2.03
C LEU A 439 -11.66 24.29 -1.21
N TYR A 440 -12.54 23.30 -1.23
CA TYR A 440 -13.83 23.34 -0.55
C TYR A 440 -14.27 21.96 -0.13
N SER A 441 -14.90 21.90 1.02
CA SER A 441 -15.63 20.72 1.49
C SER A 441 -16.94 21.15 2.11
N LEU A 442 -18.03 20.44 1.80
CA LEU A 442 -19.32 20.71 2.42
C LEU A 442 -19.21 20.48 3.94
N PRO A 443 -19.44 21.51 4.78
CA PRO A 443 -19.14 21.41 6.22
C PRO A 443 -19.93 20.33 6.95
N GLN A 444 -21.12 20.02 6.44
CA GLN A 444 -22.00 18.98 6.97
C GLN A 444 -22.99 18.53 5.92
N GLN A 445 -23.56 17.36 6.10
CA GLN A 445 -24.68 16.89 5.30
C GLN A 445 -25.79 17.97 5.23
N THR A 446 -26.19 18.32 4.02
CA THR A 446 -27.19 19.39 3.79
C THR A 446 -28.34 18.87 2.95
N THR A 447 -29.58 19.09 3.44
CA THR A 447 -30.80 18.81 2.70
C THR A 447 -31.30 20.07 1.98
N PHE A 448 -31.54 19.94 0.69
CA PHE A 448 -32.10 20.95 -0.18
C PHE A 448 -33.58 20.66 -0.38
N THR A 449 -34.43 21.61 -0.06
CA THR A 449 -35.90 21.45 -0.06
C THR A 449 -36.58 22.15 -1.21
N GLY A 450 -35.80 22.58 -2.23
CA GLY A 450 -36.33 23.31 -3.36
C GLY A 450 -36.41 24.83 -3.17
N ASN A 451 -35.76 25.39 -2.14
CA ASN A 451 -35.76 26.82 -1.86
C ASN A 451 -34.50 27.33 -1.14
N ASN A 452 -33.49 26.53 -1.01
CA ASN A 452 -32.21 26.87 -0.36
C ASN A 452 -31.02 26.53 -1.27
N ASN A 453 -29.92 27.25 -1.06
CA ASN A 453 -28.65 27.04 -1.75
C ASN A 453 -27.46 27.38 -0.85
N ILE A 454 -26.26 27.01 -1.33
CA ILE A 454 -24.99 27.37 -0.70
C ILE A 454 -24.10 28.02 -1.75
N ASN A 455 -23.57 29.21 -1.46
CA ASN A 455 -22.45 29.79 -2.19
C ASN A 455 -21.16 29.30 -1.56
N THR A 456 -20.33 28.57 -2.32
CA THR A 456 -19.08 28.01 -1.81
C THR A 456 -17.94 29.02 -1.71
N GLY A 457 -18.04 30.15 -2.40
CA GLY A 457 -16.94 31.12 -2.57
C GLY A 457 -15.82 30.66 -3.50
N VAL A 458 -15.89 29.43 -4.03
CA VAL A 458 -14.89 28.90 -4.95
C VAL A 458 -15.17 29.37 -6.37
N LYS A 459 -14.15 29.89 -7.03
CA LYS A 459 -14.16 30.22 -8.45
C LYS A 459 -13.31 29.19 -9.22
N LEU A 460 -13.92 28.35 -10.02
CA LEU A 460 -13.18 27.35 -10.84
C LEU A 460 -12.26 28.02 -11.86
N PHE A 461 -12.46 29.29 -12.16
CA PHE A 461 -11.57 30.12 -12.96
C PHE A 461 -10.15 30.20 -12.39
N ASP A 462 -10.02 30.22 -11.05
CA ASP A 462 -8.75 30.42 -10.36
C ASP A 462 -7.88 29.15 -10.32
N THR A 463 -8.42 28.00 -10.70
CA THR A 463 -7.75 26.68 -10.64
C THR A 463 -6.80 26.41 -11.82
N ARG A 464 -6.40 27.42 -12.58
CA ARG A 464 -5.47 27.29 -13.72
C ARG A 464 -5.83 26.19 -14.72
N LYS A 465 -7.12 25.82 -14.81
CA LYS A 465 -7.70 24.79 -15.68
C LYS A 465 -7.62 23.35 -15.18
N ASP A 466 -7.07 23.10 -14.01
CA ASP A 466 -7.07 21.78 -13.39
C ASP A 466 -7.94 21.81 -12.15
N TRP A 467 -8.95 20.95 -12.10
CA TRP A 467 -9.82 20.83 -10.92
C TRP A 467 -10.55 19.50 -10.92
N THR A 468 -10.99 19.10 -9.74
CA THR A 468 -11.90 17.96 -9.56
C THR A 468 -13.03 18.34 -8.63
N ILE A 469 -14.25 17.96 -8.99
CA ILE A 469 -15.44 18.08 -8.14
C ILE A 469 -15.94 16.67 -7.83
N VAL A 470 -16.17 16.40 -6.55
CA VAL A 470 -16.73 15.14 -6.06
C VAL A 470 -18.03 15.44 -5.33
N LEU A 471 -19.10 14.80 -5.77
CA LEU A 471 -20.44 14.88 -5.17
C LEU A 471 -20.87 13.50 -4.68
N TYR A 472 -21.38 13.44 -3.45
CA TYR A 472 -22.07 12.28 -2.92
C TYR A 472 -23.40 12.72 -2.33
N GLY A 473 -24.47 12.14 -2.79
CA GLY A 473 -25.79 12.60 -2.38
C GLY A 473 -26.91 11.61 -2.67
N TYR A 474 -28.11 12.10 -2.39
CA TYR A 474 -29.39 11.37 -2.54
C TYR A 474 -30.42 12.29 -3.16
N MET A 475 -31.10 11.85 -4.21
CA MET A 475 -32.25 12.57 -4.78
C MET A 475 -33.56 12.13 -4.14
N ASN A 476 -34.34 13.08 -3.66
CA ASN A 476 -35.68 12.80 -3.18
C ASN A 476 -36.59 12.38 -4.35
N ASN A 477 -37.39 11.38 -4.12
CA ASN A 477 -38.22 10.69 -5.12
C ASN A 477 -39.38 11.51 -5.70
N THR A 478 -39.49 12.72 -5.31
CA THR A 478 -40.55 13.58 -5.82
C THR A 478 -40.10 14.22 -7.12
N VAL A 479 -41.02 14.29 -8.06
CA VAL A 479 -40.87 14.95 -9.37
C VAL A 479 -40.03 16.21 -9.21
N GLN A 480 -38.81 16.17 -9.72
CA GLN A 480 -37.97 17.38 -9.77
C GLN A 480 -38.56 18.33 -10.80
N PRO A 481 -38.63 19.65 -10.53
CA PRO A 481 -38.90 20.59 -11.59
C PRO A 481 -37.87 20.43 -12.70
N GLN A 482 -38.26 20.61 -13.94
CA GLN A 482 -37.36 20.44 -15.08
C GLN A 482 -36.08 21.28 -14.88
N ASN A 483 -34.92 20.66 -15.05
CA ASN A 483 -33.60 21.32 -14.99
C ASN A 483 -33.27 22.04 -13.68
N THR A 484 -33.46 21.38 -12.54
CA THR A 484 -32.98 21.89 -11.25
C THR A 484 -31.47 21.71 -11.11
N ALA A 485 -30.77 22.73 -10.63
CA ALA A 485 -29.30 22.67 -10.50
C ALA A 485 -28.86 22.10 -9.16
N ILE A 486 -28.10 21.02 -9.22
CA ILE A 486 -27.38 20.48 -8.05
C ILE A 486 -26.15 21.32 -7.76
N LEU A 487 -25.44 21.72 -8.82
CA LEU A 487 -24.25 22.53 -8.77
C LEU A 487 -24.22 23.45 -9.99
N HIS A 488 -23.85 24.72 -9.80
CA HIS A 488 -23.92 25.72 -10.85
C HIS A 488 -22.80 26.76 -10.74
N CYS A 489 -22.14 27.00 -11.88
CA CYS A 489 -21.12 28.04 -12.09
C CYS A 489 -21.08 28.37 -13.60
N MET A 490 -22.13 29.02 -14.13
CA MET A 490 -22.30 29.18 -15.57
C MET A 490 -23.00 30.51 -15.91
N TYR A 491 -22.74 31.06 -17.10
CA TYR A 491 -23.53 32.09 -17.72
C TYR A 491 -24.46 31.47 -18.79
N GLU A 492 -25.66 32.01 -18.92
CA GLU A 492 -26.56 31.71 -20.02
C GLU A 492 -26.34 32.80 -21.10
N GLY A 493 -25.73 32.45 -22.23
CA GLY A 493 -25.46 33.38 -23.33
C GLY A 493 -26.66 33.48 -24.27
N ASP A 494 -26.84 34.66 -24.90
CA ASP A 494 -27.96 34.97 -25.80
C ASP A 494 -27.97 34.08 -27.09
N ASP A 495 -26.82 33.49 -27.46
CA ASP A 495 -26.65 32.73 -28.69
C ASP A 495 -26.63 31.19 -28.47
N GLY A 496 -27.02 30.72 -27.30
CA GLY A 496 -26.97 29.28 -26.94
C GLY A 496 -25.59 28.78 -26.50
N ASP A 497 -24.63 29.67 -26.34
CA ASP A 497 -23.35 29.38 -25.67
C ASP A 497 -23.55 29.43 -24.16
N TYR A 498 -23.12 28.36 -23.49
CA TYR A 498 -23.24 28.22 -22.03
C TYR A 498 -21.84 28.07 -21.39
N PRO A 499 -21.04 29.17 -21.30
CA PRO A 499 -19.73 29.08 -20.67
C PRO A 499 -19.87 28.78 -19.18
N GLY A 500 -18.97 27.95 -18.66
CA GLY A 500 -18.97 27.50 -17.26
C GLY A 500 -19.40 26.06 -17.11
N LEU A 501 -19.94 25.72 -15.94
CA LEU A 501 -20.33 24.36 -15.55
C LEU A 501 -21.66 24.38 -14.81
N SER A 502 -22.58 23.49 -15.16
CA SER A 502 -23.75 23.19 -14.34
C SER A 502 -24.06 21.70 -14.34
N ILE A 503 -24.28 21.13 -13.15
CA ILE A 503 -24.83 19.80 -12.97
C ILE A 503 -26.27 19.94 -12.60
N GLN A 504 -27.15 19.44 -13.45
CA GLN A 504 -28.61 19.57 -13.30
C GLN A 504 -29.27 18.21 -13.22
N SER A 505 -30.38 18.11 -12.51
CA SER A 505 -31.28 16.96 -12.59
C SER A 505 -32.47 17.29 -13.48
N THR A 506 -32.84 16.34 -14.35
CA THR A 506 -34.00 16.46 -15.22
C THR A 506 -35.26 15.91 -14.53
N GLN A 507 -36.40 16.17 -15.09
CA GLN A 507 -37.68 15.68 -14.59
C GLN A 507 -37.77 14.13 -14.54
N ASP A 508 -37.03 13.46 -15.44
CA ASP A 508 -36.93 12.02 -15.51
C ASP A 508 -35.85 11.43 -14.57
N GLY A 509 -35.25 12.25 -13.70
CA GLY A 509 -34.22 11.84 -12.77
C GLY A 509 -32.82 11.63 -13.40
N ASN A 510 -32.62 12.09 -14.64
CA ASN A 510 -31.31 12.04 -15.28
C ASN A 510 -30.43 13.19 -14.80
N PHE A 511 -29.12 13.03 -14.86
CA PHE A 511 -28.17 14.12 -14.71
C PHE A 511 -27.85 14.73 -16.08
N LEU A 512 -27.83 16.05 -16.13
CA LEU A 512 -27.38 16.84 -17.26
C LEU A 512 -26.15 17.63 -16.83
N LEU A 513 -25.04 17.42 -17.52
CA LEU A 513 -23.88 18.29 -17.40
C LEU A 513 -23.98 19.34 -18.53
N MET A 514 -24.14 20.60 -18.16
CA MET A 514 -24.19 21.74 -19.09
C MET A 514 -22.91 22.58 -18.96
N GLY A 515 -22.58 23.28 -20.01
CA GLY A 515 -21.50 24.28 -20.02
C GLY A 515 -20.57 24.20 -21.20
N THR A 516 -20.38 23.10 -21.84
CA THR A 516 -19.58 22.92 -23.06
C THR A 516 -19.80 21.51 -23.59
N LEU A 517 -20.74 20.80 -23.04
CA LEU A 517 -20.79 19.38 -23.23
C LEU A 517 -22.12 18.75 -23.24
N ASP A 518 -22.04 17.69 -23.96
CA ASP A 518 -23.06 16.73 -24.26
C ASP A 518 -23.83 16.22 -23.04
N TYR A 519 -25.11 16.05 -23.29
CA TYR A 519 -26.07 15.29 -22.53
C TYR A 519 -25.49 13.97 -22.04
N PHE A 520 -25.60 13.69 -20.74
CA PHE A 520 -25.46 12.34 -20.24
C PHE A 520 -26.65 11.49 -20.70
N PRO A 521 -26.48 10.55 -21.62
CA PRO A 521 -27.50 9.56 -21.89
C PRO A 521 -27.51 8.56 -20.74
N GLY A 522 -27.91 9.00 -19.55
CA GLY A 522 -27.96 8.15 -18.37
C GLY A 522 -29.36 7.60 -18.18
N LYS A 523 -29.47 6.32 -17.88
CA LYS A 523 -30.64 5.73 -17.26
C LYS A 523 -30.99 6.55 -16.03
N GLY A 524 -32.27 6.90 -15.85
CA GLY A 524 -32.71 7.73 -14.74
C GLY A 524 -32.14 7.27 -13.40
N ILE A 525 -31.69 8.21 -12.59
CA ILE A 525 -31.35 7.91 -11.21
C ILE A 525 -32.66 7.69 -10.49
N SER A 526 -33.02 6.43 -10.29
CA SER A 526 -34.11 6.12 -9.37
C SER A 526 -33.60 6.49 -7.95
N THR A 527 -34.39 7.19 -7.21
CA THR A 527 -34.50 7.40 -5.76
C THR A 527 -33.35 7.06 -4.80
N ASN A 528 -32.15 6.75 -5.27
CA ASN A 528 -31.05 6.18 -4.54
C ASN A 528 -29.83 7.10 -4.49
N THR A 529 -28.89 6.76 -3.65
CA THR A 529 -27.62 7.46 -3.50
C THR A 529 -26.80 7.46 -4.78
N PHE A 530 -26.11 8.54 -5.04
CA PHE A 530 -25.19 8.71 -6.17
C PHE A 530 -23.85 9.27 -5.72
N LYS A 531 -22.79 8.82 -6.36
CA LYS A 531 -21.45 9.43 -6.28
C LYS A 531 -21.07 9.90 -7.69
N ILE A 532 -20.67 11.15 -7.83
CA ILE A 532 -20.23 11.72 -9.10
C ILE A 532 -18.88 12.39 -8.90
N ALA A 533 -17.96 12.14 -9.81
CA ALA A 533 -16.71 12.90 -9.90
C ALA A 533 -16.56 13.47 -11.31
N ILE A 534 -16.19 14.73 -11.39
CA ILE A 534 -15.89 15.44 -12.63
C ILE A 534 -14.45 15.91 -12.54
N VAL A 535 -13.63 15.54 -13.51
CA VAL A 535 -12.21 15.92 -13.58
C VAL A 535 -11.97 16.77 -14.81
N CYS A 536 -11.43 17.95 -14.59
CA CYS A 536 -10.93 18.85 -15.62
C CYS A 536 -9.40 18.86 -15.59
N GLU A 537 -8.77 18.67 -16.74
CA GLU A 537 -7.32 18.68 -16.92
C GLU A 537 -6.95 19.56 -18.10
N ASN A 538 -6.07 20.54 -17.89
CA ASN A 538 -5.69 21.52 -18.89
C ASN A 538 -6.88 22.27 -19.54
N GLY A 539 -7.94 22.51 -18.79
CA GLY A 539 -9.16 23.12 -19.28
C GLY A 539 -10.07 22.20 -20.10
N LEU A 540 -9.84 20.91 -20.09
CA LEU A 540 -10.69 19.90 -20.70
C LEU A 540 -11.32 19.01 -19.64
N VAL A 541 -12.62 18.81 -19.66
CA VAL A 541 -13.26 17.77 -18.83
C VAL A 541 -12.89 16.41 -19.42
N THR A 542 -11.90 15.78 -18.81
CA THR A 542 -11.32 14.54 -19.33
C THR A 542 -12.01 13.29 -18.81
N ARG A 543 -12.60 13.38 -17.64
CA ARG A 543 -13.27 12.24 -16.98
C ARG A 543 -14.51 12.68 -16.27
N LEU A 544 -15.50 11.81 -16.32
CA LEU A 544 -16.67 11.81 -15.47
C LEU A 544 -16.85 10.38 -14.96
N LYS A 545 -16.94 10.22 -13.68
CA LYS A 545 -17.22 8.92 -13.04
C LYS A 545 -18.52 9.02 -12.25
N ARG A 546 -19.46 8.12 -12.50
CA ARG A 546 -20.69 7.97 -11.74
C ARG A 546 -20.74 6.60 -11.12
N ILE A 547 -21.08 6.54 -9.85
CA ILE A 547 -21.31 5.30 -9.10
C ILE A 547 -22.69 5.43 -8.49
N ASP A 548 -23.58 4.52 -8.82
CA ASP A 548 -24.93 4.40 -8.25
C ASP A 548 -25.33 2.92 -8.15
N ASN A 549 -26.58 2.66 -7.80
CA ASN A 549 -27.12 1.32 -7.69
C ASN A 549 -27.20 0.55 -9.03
N PHE A 550 -26.94 1.19 -10.17
CA PHE A 550 -26.84 0.54 -11.49
C PHE A 550 -25.41 0.14 -11.85
N GLY A 551 -24.44 0.50 -11.02
CA GLY A 551 -23.03 0.17 -11.18
C GLY A 551 -22.12 1.37 -11.36
N VAL A 552 -20.92 1.12 -11.87
CA VAL A 552 -19.90 2.13 -12.13
C VAL A 552 -19.90 2.46 -13.62
N GLU A 553 -20.17 3.71 -13.94
CA GLU A 553 -20.03 4.21 -15.30
C GLU A 553 -18.94 5.27 -15.38
N SER A 554 -18.03 5.11 -16.32
CA SER A 554 -16.96 6.07 -16.58
C SER A 554 -17.04 6.57 -18.01
N TYR A 555 -17.11 7.88 -18.18
CA TYR A 555 -17.12 8.52 -19.48
C TYR A 555 -15.82 9.27 -19.70
N LYS A 556 -15.23 9.11 -20.88
CA LYS A 556 -14.12 9.94 -21.34
C LYS A 556 -14.71 11.02 -22.24
N ALA A 557 -14.67 12.26 -21.81
CA ALA A 557 -15.07 13.36 -22.66
C ALA A 557 -14.06 13.53 -23.79
N THR A 558 -14.52 13.55 -25.03
CA THR A 558 -13.65 13.50 -26.20
C THR A 558 -13.25 14.87 -26.75
N SER A 559 -13.83 15.98 -26.32
CA SER A 559 -13.51 17.29 -26.91
C SER A 559 -14.12 18.52 -26.26
N ALA A 560 -14.46 18.51 -24.98
CA ALA A 560 -15.11 19.69 -24.44
C ALA A 560 -14.15 20.58 -23.69
N ASN A 561 -13.94 21.74 -24.25
CA ASN A 561 -13.25 22.82 -23.60
C ASN A 561 -14.15 23.39 -22.49
N TYR A 562 -13.65 23.36 -21.24
CA TYR A 562 -14.23 24.13 -20.18
C TYR A 562 -13.92 25.63 -20.44
N VAL A 563 -14.96 26.43 -20.62
CA VAL A 563 -14.80 27.88 -20.71
C VAL A 563 -14.99 28.46 -19.30
N PRO A 564 -13.91 28.89 -18.64
CA PRO A 564 -13.98 29.39 -17.27
C PRO A 564 -14.82 30.66 -17.19
N VAL A 565 -15.62 30.75 -16.13
CA VAL A 565 -16.40 31.97 -15.82
C VAL A 565 -16.04 32.47 -14.43
N TYR A 566 -16.02 33.80 -14.26
CA TYR A 566 -15.68 34.43 -12.99
C TYR A 566 -16.92 34.50 -12.08
N LYS A 567 -17.47 33.35 -11.74
CA LYS A 567 -18.59 33.18 -10.81
C LYS A 567 -18.24 32.21 -9.71
N ASP A 568 -18.84 32.41 -8.55
CA ASP A 568 -18.76 31.44 -7.47
C ASP A 568 -19.54 30.17 -7.83
N LEU A 569 -19.04 29.04 -7.34
CA LEU A 569 -19.71 27.75 -7.44
C LEU A 569 -20.89 27.72 -6.46
N ILE A 570 -22.11 27.53 -6.96
CA ILE A 570 -23.34 27.47 -6.18
C ILE A 570 -23.83 26.03 -6.08
N ILE A 571 -24.22 25.60 -4.90
CA ILE A 571 -24.80 24.28 -4.65
C ILE A 571 -26.30 24.46 -4.41
N GLY A 572 -27.15 23.62 -5.04
CA GLY A 572 -28.57 23.52 -4.77
C GLY A 572 -29.46 24.49 -5.53
N SER A 573 -28.90 25.37 -6.36
CA SER A 573 -29.70 26.26 -7.22
C SER A 573 -28.94 26.73 -8.44
N TYR A 574 -29.69 27.19 -9.44
CA TYR A 574 -29.21 27.99 -10.57
C TYR A 574 -29.11 29.46 -10.15
N GLN A 575 -28.16 30.19 -10.72
CA GLN A 575 -28.03 31.65 -10.56
C GLN A 575 -27.98 32.31 -11.95
N ASP A 576 -28.94 33.19 -12.22
CA ASP A 576 -29.02 33.91 -13.48
C ASP A 576 -27.95 35.01 -13.63
N GLU A 577 -27.95 35.73 -14.75
CA GLU A 577 -27.04 36.85 -15.04
C GLU A 577 -27.21 38.03 -14.07
N ASN A 578 -28.40 38.23 -13.51
CA ASN A 578 -28.75 39.27 -12.54
C ASN A 578 -28.50 38.85 -11.09
N MET A 579 -27.80 37.73 -10.88
CA MET A 579 -27.49 37.13 -9.58
C MET A 579 -28.72 36.64 -8.79
N ASN A 580 -29.86 36.43 -9.45
CA ASN A 580 -31.02 35.85 -8.81
C ASN A 580 -30.93 34.32 -8.81
N TYR A 581 -31.37 33.72 -7.70
CA TYR A 581 -31.40 32.27 -7.56
C TYR A 581 -32.73 31.72 -8.06
N GLY A 582 -32.64 30.56 -8.72
CA GLY A 582 -33.80 29.82 -9.24
C GLY A 582 -33.50 28.36 -9.47
N ARG A 583 -34.45 27.61 -10.03
CA ARG A 583 -34.30 26.19 -10.37
C ARG A 583 -33.69 25.38 -9.23
N TYR A 584 -34.22 25.56 -8.03
CA TYR A 584 -33.72 24.92 -6.81
C TYR A 584 -33.86 23.40 -6.85
N TRP A 585 -32.83 22.74 -6.43
CA TRP A 585 -32.77 21.29 -6.32
C TRP A 585 -33.46 20.79 -5.05
N ASN A 586 -34.00 19.53 -5.12
CA ASN A 586 -34.58 18.83 -3.97
C ASN A 586 -33.87 17.50 -3.75
N GLY A 587 -33.08 17.44 -2.71
CA GLY A 587 -32.27 16.26 -2.39
C GLY A 587 -31.36 16.53 -1.21
N THR A 588 -30.49 15.57 -0.91
CA THR A 588 -29.50 15.72 0.17
C THR A 588 -28.11 15.47 -0.39
N LEU A 589 -27.17 16.41 -0.17
CA LEU A 589 -25.76 16.16 -0.38
C LEU A 589 -25.10 15.77 0.94
N TYR A 590 -24.37 14.71 0.90
CA TYR A 590 -23.52 14.22 1.98
C TYR A 590 -22.10 14.81 1.86
N VAL A 591 -21.60 14.89 0.63
CA VAL A 591 -20.30 15.46 0.28
C VAL A 591 -20.43 16.33 -0.96
N CYS A 592 -19.77 17.46 -0.93
CA CYS A 592 -19.38 18.26 -2.09
C CYS A 592 -17.97 18.75 -1.83
N ASP A 593 -16.99 18.13 -2.46
CA ASP A 593 -15.58 18.47 -2.37
C ASP A 593 -15.09 19.05 -3.70
N VAL A 594 -14.31 20.11 -3.62
CA VAL A 594 -13.68 20.75 -4.79
C VAL A 594 -12.18 20.76 -4.58
N TYR A 595 -11.43 20.27 -5.55
CA TYR A 595 -9.97 20.18 -5.51
C TYR A 595 -9.35 21.05 -6.60
N ASP A 596 -8.24 21.73 -6.29
CA ASP A 596 -7.37 22.46 -7.22
C ASP A 596 -6.37 21.54 -7.89
N LYS A 597 -6.84 20.39 -8.35
CA LYS A 597 -6.05 19.34 -8.98
C LYS A 597 -6.94 18.44 -9.83
N ALA A 598 -6.42 17.99 -10.96
CA ALA A 598 -7.05 16.92 -11.74
C ALA A 598 -6.73 15.56 -11.10
N LEU A 599 -7.60 15.03 -10.25
CA LEU A 599 -7.43 13.72 -9.62
C LEU A 599 -7.48 12.60 -10.66
N LYS A 600 -6.47 11.74 -10.71
CA LYS A 600 -6.31 10.70 -11.73
C LYS A 600 -6.29 9.29 -11.11
N GLY A 601 -6.67 8.29 -11.89
CA GLY A 601 -6.47 6.88 -11.58
C GLY A 601 -6.82 6.48 -10.16
N GLY A 602 -5.80 6.12 -9.39
CA GLY A 602 -5.89 5.71 -8.00
C GLY A 602 -6.40 6.79 -7.06
N GLU A 603 -5.94 8.05 -7.21
CA GLU A 603 -6.41 9.17 -6.37
C GLU A 603 -7.94 9.33 -6.43
N LEU A 604 -8.48 9.36 -7.65
CA LEU A 604 -9.92 9.52 -7.83
C LEU A 604 -10.70 8.35 -7.24
N ASN A 605 -10.23 7.12 -7.44
CA ASN A 605 -10.85 5.94 -6.88
C ASN A 605 -10.82 5.98 -5.35
N LYS A 606 -9.70 6.37 -4.77
CA LYS A 606 -9.54 6.48 -3.33
C LYS A 606 -10.48 7.50 -2.72
N VAL A 607 -10.57 8.71 -3.30
CA VAL A 607 -11.54 9.73 -2.85
C VAL A 607 -12.96 9.17 -2.90
N LEU A 608 -13.35 8.51 -3.99
CA LEU A 608 -14.71 7.97 -4.14
C LEU A 608 -15.01 6.81 -3.18
N ASN A 609 -14.02 5.99 -2.85
CA ASN A 609 -14.17 4.85 -1.95
C ASN A 609 -14.19 5.29 -0.47
N ASN A 610 -13.40 6.32 -0.12
CA ASN A 610 -13.30 6.83 1.24
C ASN A 610 -14.30 7.98 1.55
N LEU A 611 -15.30 8.20 0.69
CA LEU A 611 -16.36 9.15 1.02
C LEU A 611 -17.10 8.69 2.28
N PRO A 612 -17.32 9.59 3.26
CA PRO A 612 -17.99 9.25 4.50
C PRO A 612 -19.36 8.63 4.20
N ALA A 613 -19.70 7.60 4.95
CA ALA A 613 -21.02 7.01 4.84
C ALA A 613 -22.08 8.06 5.24
N PRO A 614 -23.21 8.12 4.54
CA PRO A 614 -24.23 9.12 4.84
C PRO A 614 -24.81 8.92 6.23
N ASN A 615 -25.07 10.02 6.92
CA ASN A 615 -25.93 9.98 8.11
C ASN A 615 -27.38 9.79 7.64
N ILE A 616 -27.87 8.56 7.71
CA ILE A 616 -29.27 8.24 7.35
C ILE A 616 -30.12 8.47 8.59
N ILE A 617 -30.89 9.55 8.62
CA ILE A 617 -31.84 9.80 9.71
C ILE A 617 -33.04 8.89 9.51
N ILE A 618 -33.18 7.90 10.39
CA ILE A 618 -34.31 6.97 10.39
C ILE A 618 -35.54 7.64 11.02
N ARG A 619 -35.32 8.37 12.11
CA ARG A 619 -36.36 9.12 12.81
C ARG A 619 -35.76 10.31 13.57
N GLU A 620 -36.47 11.41 13.56
CA GLU A 620 -36.12 12.63 14.29
C GLU A 620 -37.36 13.15 15.05
N ASN A 621 -37.14 13.65 16.26
CA ASN A 621 -38.20 14.20 17.13
C ASN A 621 -39.42 13.24 17.32
N TYR A 622 -39.16 11.94 17.32
CA TYR A 622 -40.18 10.92 17.45
C TYR A 622 -40.58 10.71 18.91
N ASN A 623 -41.88 10.75 19.17
CA ASN A 623 -42.46 10.49 20.48
C ASN A 623 -43.44 9.30 20.37
N PRO A 624 -43.11 8.11 20.88
CA PRO A 624 -43.92 6.92 20.71
C PRO A 624 -45.25 6.97 21.42
N ASN A 625 -45.39 7.73 22.52
CA ASN A 625 -46.62 7.84 23.32
C ASN A 625 -47.31 6.48 23.57
N GLY A 626 -46.54 5.45 23.93
CA GLY A 626 -47.02 4.10 24.12
C GLY A 626 -47.28 3.30 22.84
N SER A 627 -46.94 3.79 21.63
CA SER A 627 -46.88 3.02 20.40
C SER A 627 -45.48 2.47 20.15
N SER A 628 -45.33 1.54 19.21
CA SER A 628 -44.03 1.02 18.78
C SER A 628 -43.70 1.47 17.37
N PHE A 629 -42.41 1.57 17.09
CA PHE A 629 -41.84 1.81 15.77
C PHE A 629 -40.78 0.74 15.51
N SER A 630 -40.78 0.16 14.32
CA SER A 630 -39.74 -0.78 13.87
C SER A 630 -39.26 -0.40 12.49
N ASN A 631 -37.96 -0.48 12.27
CA ASN A 631 -37.35 -0.28 10.96
C ASN A 631 -36.23 -1.29 10.78
N THR A 632 -36.07 -1.80 9.58
CA THR A 632 -34.90 -2.56 9.16
C THR A 632 -34.05 -1.65 8.27
N ALA A 633 -32.84 -1.40 8.68
CA ALA A 633 -31.92 -0.51 7.99
C ALA A 633 -30.76 -1.31 7.40
N ASP A 634 -30.30 -0.90 6.25
CA ASP A 634 -29.09 -1.47 5.64
C ASP A 634 -27.89 -0.73 6.20
N ILE A 635 -27.12 -1.38 7.08
CA ILE A 635 -26.04 -0.78 7.82
C ILE A 635 -24.73 -1.51 7.49
N ASN A 636 -23.74 -0.76 7.04
CA ASN A 636 -22.37 -1.27 6.96
C ASN A 636 -21.66 -1.07 8.31
N TRP A 637 -21.65 -2.11 9.13
CA TRP A 637 -21.13 -2.07 10.49
C TRP A 637 -19.61 -1.83 10.62
N GLU A 638 -18.86 -1.94 9.55
CA GLU A 638 -17.41 -1.71 9.56
C GLU A 638 -17.07 -0.22 9.66
N ASN A 639 -17.82 0.61 8.93
CA ASN A 639 -17.59 2.06 8.88
C ASN A 639 -18.80 2.89 9.32
N GLN A 640 -19.90 2.25 9.72
CA GLN A 640 -21.10 2.90 10.22
C GLN A 640 -21.44 2.46 11.62
N GLU A 641 -22.14 3.33 12.36
CA GLU A 641 -22.73 3.04 13.66
C GLU A 641 -24.20 3.39 13.64
N LEU A 642 -25.01 2.62 14.39
CA LEU A 642 -26.33 3.04 14.78
C LEU A 642 -26.20 3.99 15.96
N TYR A 643 -26.77 5.17 15.83
CA TYR A 643 -26.88 6.15 16.91
C TYR A 643 -28.35 6.36 17.29
N VAL A 644 -28.63 6.24 18.57
CA VAL A 644 -29.95 6.53 19.12
C VAL A 644 -29.78 7.50 20.30
N SER A 645 -30.53 8.58 20.30
CA SER A 645 -30.71 9.40 21.51
C SER A 645 -32.18 9.55 21.84
N MET A 646 -32.49 9.69 23.13
CA MET A 646 -33.84 9.86 23.63
C MET A 646 -33.83 10.60 24.96
N ASN A 647 -34.93 11.22 25.31
CA ASN A 647 -35.09 11.82 26.64
C ASN A 647 -35.96 10.93 27.52
N LEU A 648 -35.44 10.51 28.65
CA LEU A 648 -36.06 9.58 29.60
C LEU A 648 -36.96 10.27 30.63
N ASP A 649 -36.93 11.59 30.77
CA ASP A 649 -37.71 12.31 31.79
C ASP A 649 -39.21 12.22 31.57
N SER A 650 -39.64 11.99 30.34
CA SER A 650 -41.04 11.77 29.98
C SER A 650 -41.56 10.34 30.27
N CYS A 651 -40.68 9.42 30.66
CA CYS A 651 -41.09 8.06 31.01
C CYS A 651 -41.98 8.02 32.22
N ASN A 652 -43.02 7.20 32.17
CA ASN A 652 -43.88 6.88 33.32
C ASN A 652 -43.13 5.96 34.29
N SER A 653 -43.65 5.87 35.54
CA SER A 653 -43.16 4.88 36.49
C SER A 653 -43.51 3.46 36.05
N GLY A 654 -42.62 2.52 36.37
CA GLY A 654 -42.69 1.11 35.93
C GLY A 654 -41.77 0.79 34.75
N MET A 655 -41.46 -0.49 34.64
CA MET A 655 -40.51 -0.95 33.60
C MET A 655 -41.08 -0.80 32.19
N GLN A 656 -40.34 -0.12 31.36
CA GLN A 656 -40.68 0.14 29.95
C GLN A 656 -39.54 -0.33 29.03
N ASN A 657 -39.87 -0.94 27.91
CA ASN A 657 -38.88 -1.18 26.86
C ASN A 657 -38.73 0.09 25.99
N VAL A 658 -37.59 0.73 26.07
CA VAL A 658 -37.34 2.00 25.38
C VAL A 658 -36.64 1.82 24.04
N LEU A 659 -35.82 0.75 23.88
CA LEU A 659 -35.11 0.45 22.65
C LEU A 659 -34.86 -1.06 22.53
N SER A 660 -34.91 -1.59 21.32
CA SER A 660 -34.50 -2.96 21.02
C SER A 660 -33.76 -3.02 19.68
N LEU A 661 -32.68 -3.77 19.67
CA LEU A 661 -31.81 -3.99 18.51
C LEU A 661 -31.69 -5.48 18.23
N GLY A 662 -31.71 -5.92 16.98
CA GLY A 662 -31.36 -7.29 16.64
C GLY A 662 -32.41 -8.08 15.84
N LEU A 663 -32.15 -9.39 15.70
CA LEU A 663 -32.99 -10.32 14.96
C LEU A 663 -34.07 -10.90 15.88
N ASN A 664 -35.31 -10.90 15.40
CA ASN A 664 -36.45 -11.47 16.10
C ASN A 664 -36.64 -10.90 17.52
N ILE A 665 -36.80 -9.59 17.59
CA ILE A 665 -36.92 -8.79 18.81
C ILE A 665 -38.04 -9.29 19.75
N ALA A 666 -39.05 -10.00 19.25
CA ALA A 666 -40.12 -10.57 20.02
C ALA A 666 -39.76 -11.88 20.74
N SER A 667 -38.58 -12.46 20.48
CA SER A 667 -38.18 -13.75 21.06
C SER A 667 -37.00 -13.62 22.02
N TRP A 668 -37.16 -14.13 23.23
CA TRP A 668 -36.09 -14.26 24.22
C TRP A 668 -34.96 -15.20 23.80
N ALA A 669 -35.17 -15.99 22.74
CA ALA A 669 -34.17 -16.92 22.19
C ALA A 669 -33.40 -16.33 21.02
N GLY A 670 -33.65 -15.08 20.64
CA GLY A 670 -33.02 -14.41 19.50
C GLY A 670 -31.64 -13.83 19.83
N ASN A 671 -31.00 -13.26 18.80
CA ASN A 671 -29.82 -12.41 18.96
C ASN A 671 -30.30 -10.96 18.98
N ASN A 672 -30.34 -10.35 20.17
CA ASN A 672 -30.91 -9.02 20.37
C ASN A 672 -30.37 -8.32 21.61
N ILE A 673 -30.56 -7.00 21.68
CA ILE A 673 -30.29 -6.16 22.84
C ILE A 673 -31.56 -5.40 23.16
N HIS A 674 -32.00 -5.49 24.41
CA HIS A 674 -33.18 -4.79 24.94
C HIS A 674 -32.77 -3.79 26.01
N PHE A 675 -33.31 -2.60 25.92
CA PHE A 675 -33.15 -1.54 26.92
C PHE A 675 -34.47 -1.36 27.68
N TYR A 676 -34.46 -1.75 28.94
CA TYR A 676 -35.60 -1.61 29.84
C TYR A 676 -35.33 -0.50 30.83
N TYR A 677 -36.20 0.47 30.88
CA TYR A 677 -36.06 1.61 31.81
C TYR A 677 -37.22 1.63 32.84
N ASP A 678 -36.88 1.81 34.09
CA ASP A 678 -37.85 1.98 35.22
C ASP A 678 -37.54 3.25 35.99
N LYS A 679 -38.26 4.32 35.68
CA LYS A 679 -38.14 5.62 36.33
C LYS A 679 -38.52 5.54 37.80
N GLY A 680 -39.51 4.71 38.18
CA GLY A 680 -40.00 4.53 39.52
C GLY A 680 -39.00 3.81 40.45
N ASN A 681 -38.06 3.10 39.89
CA ASN A 681 -37.04 2.36 40.62
C ASN A 681 -35.67 3.06 40.50
N SER A 682 -35.60 4.29 41.03
CA SER A 682 -34.38 5.11 41.02
C SER A 682 -33.74 5.31 39.64
N GLY A 683 -34.55 5.40 38.59
CA GLY A 683 -34.04 5.55 37.21
C GLY A 683 -33.16 4.37 36.81
N ARG A 684 -33.58 3.16 37.05
CA ARG A 684 -32.85 1.94 36.65
C ARG A 684 -32.98 1.69 35.14
N MET A 685 -31.85 1.58 34.47
CA MET A 685 -31.75 1.07 33.09
C MET A 685 -31.16 -0.33 33.13
N LEU A 686 -31.92 -1.32 32.68
CA LEU A 686 -31.45 -2.69 32.46
C LEU A 686 -31.24 -2.89 30.97
N VAL A 687 -29.99 -3.12 30.56
CA VAL A 687 -29.65 -3.49 29.19
C VAL A 687 -29.40 -4.99 29.17
N GLN A 688 -30.23 -5.70 28.44
CA GLN A 688 -30.15 -7.15 28.30
C GLN A 688 -29.68 -7.54 26.93
N CYS A 689 -28.48 -8.09 26.85
CA CYS A 689 -27.92 -8.64 25.61
C CYS A 689 -28.17 -10.15 25.53
N MET A 690 -28.81 -10.59 24.49
CA MET A 690 -29.10 -12.00 24.22
C MET A 690 -28.34 -12.43 22.98
N ILE A 691 -27.47 -13.43 23.08
CA ILE A 691 -26.72 -13.98 21.94
C ILE A 691 -26.73 -15.51 22.06
N GLY A 692 -27.26 -16.19 21.04
CA GLY A 692 -27.30 -17.64 21.02
C GLY A 692 -28.06 -18.28 22.20
N GLY A 693 -29.04 -17.56 22.78
CA GLY A 693 -29.83 -18.03 23.93
C GLY A 693 -29.15 -17.79 25.30
N ALA A 694 -27.97 -17.18 25.34
CA ALA A 694 -27.32 -16.74 26.58
C ALA A 694 -27.58 -15.26 26.83
N ALA A 695 -27.77 -14.89 28.09
CA ALA A 695 -28.06 -13.51 28.50
C ALA A 695 -26.90 -12.89 29.27
N GLN A 696 -26.55 -11.65 28.93
CA GLN A 696 -25.71 -10.77 29.72
C GLN A 696 -26.49 -9.49 30.04
N ASN A 697 -26.46 -9.08 31.29
CA ASN A 697 -27.17 -7.89 31.75
C ASN A 697 -26.19 -6.80 32.16
N ILE A 698 -26.46 -5.56 31.72
CA ILE A 698 -25.81 -4.35 32.19
C ILE A 698 -26.86 -3.55 32.95
N GLU A 699 -26.58 -3.21 34.18
CA GLU A 699 -27.48 -2.40 35.02
C GLU A 699 -26.87 -1.02 35.27
N LEU A 700 -27.61 0.02 34.92
CA LEU A 700 -27.26 1.41 35.16
C LEU A 700 -28.32 2.00 36.13
N TRP A 701 -27.88 2.80 37.10
CA TRP A 701 -28.74 3.41 38.11
C TRP A 701 -28.63 4.93 38.06
N ASN A 702 -29.68 5.61 38.47
CA ASN A 702 -29.79 7.07 38.45
C ASN A 702 -29.66 7.66 37.02
N VAL A 703 -30.24 6.98 36.06
CA VAL A 703 -30.28 7.42 34.65
C VAL A 703 -31.51 8.29 34.45
N TYR A 704 -31.32 9.56 34.10
CA TYR A 704 -32.38 10.54 33.84
C TYR A 704 -31.98 11.45 32.70
N GLY A 705 -32.93 12.18 32.13
CA GLY A 705 -32.67 13.14 31.05
C GLY A 705 -32.32 12.49 29.71
N ASP A 706 -31.35 13.08 29.03
CA ASP A 706 -30.93 12.62 27.77
C ASP A 706 -30.06 11.35 27.86
N PHE A 707 -30.42 10.35 27.08
CA PHE A 707 -29.78 9.04 27.04
C PHE A 707 -29.35 8.72 25.61
N THR A 708 -28.11 8.28 25.45
CA THR A 708 -27.54 7.97 24.14
C THR A 708 -27.04 6.54 24.05
N VAL A 709 -27.24 5.93 22.89
CA VAL A 709 -26.76 4.60 22.53
C VAL A 709 -26.07 4.66 21.18
N LYS A 710 -24.86 4.12 21.10
CA LYS A 710 -24.16 3.83 19.86
C LYS A 710 -23.92 2.34 19.79
N PHE A 711 -24.08 1.76 18.61
CA PHE A 711 -23.83 0.35 18.38
C PHE A 711 -23.13 0.14 17.04
N ASN A 712 -22.02 -0.56 17.06
CA ASN A 712 -21.20 -0.85 15.87
C ASN A 712 -20.40 -2.14 16.07
N SER A 713 -19.44 -2.43 15.18
CA SER A 713 -18.57 -3.62 15.27
C SER A 713 -17.69 -3.65 16.53
N ASP A 714 -17.36 -2.50 17.13
CA ASP A 714 -16.53 -2.44 18.35
C ASP A 714 -17.32 -2.73 19.62
N GLY A 715 -18.64 -2.60 19.55
CA GLY A 715 -19.53 -2.92 20.67
C GLY A 715 -20.66 -1.94 20.87
N LEU A 716 -21.17 -1.92 22.10
CA LEU A 716 -22.25 -1.09 22.58
C LEU A 716 -21.71 0.05 23.43
N THR A 717 -21.93 1.29 23.02
CA THR A 717 -21.59 2.47 23.84
C THR A 717 -22.86 3.09 24.40
N ILE A 718 -22.90 3.30 25.70
CA ILE A 718 -24.02 3.92 26.41
C ILE A 718 -23.50 5.16 27.13
N ASN A 719 -24.10 6.32 26.88
CA ASN A 719 -23.69 7.60 27.46
C ASN A 719 -22.15 7.80 27.43
N ASN A 720 -21.52 7.52 26.30
CA ASN A 720 -20.07 7.57 26.05
C ASN A 720 -19.22 6.53 26.80
N THR A 721 -19.80 5.54 27.44
CA THR A 721 -19.06 4.41 28.03
C THR A 721 -19.20 3.19 27.12
N LEU A 722 -18.08 2.66 26.63
CA LEU A 722 -18.03 1.45 25.81
C LEU A 722 -18.17 0.21 26.70
N TYR A 723 -19.11 -0.66 26.35
CA TYR A 723 -19.32 -1.98 26.95
C TYR A 723 -18.95 -3.06 25.95
N THR A 724 -17.95 -3.85 26.31
CA THR A 724 -17.55 -5.05 25.56
C THR A 724 -18.19 -6.27 26.22
N THR A 725 -18.39 -7.33 25.45
CA THR A 725 -18.98 -8.57 25.97
C THR A 725 -17.91 -9.42 26.65
N GLU A 726 -18.02 -9.65 27.95
CA GLU A 726 -17.12 -10.57 28.68
C GLU A 726 -17.41 -12.05 28.36
N ASN A 727 -18.66 -12.37 27.99
CA ASN A 727 -19.13 -13.75 27.79
C ASN A 727 -19.37 -14.15 26.34
N TYR A 728 -19.19 -13.22 25.37
CA TYR A 728 -19.41 -13.46 23.96
C TYR A 728 -18.18 -13.05 23.15
N SER A 729 -17.87 -13.83 22.13
CA SER A 729 -16.71 -13.55 21.25
C SER A 729 -16.93 -12.33 20.35
N SER A 730 -18.17 -11.97 20.04
CA SER A 730 -18.51 -10.78 19.26
C SER A 730 -20.01 -10.47 19.28
N TYR A 731 -20.38 -9.25 18.87
CA TYR A 731 -21.77 -8.84 18.57
C TYR A 731 -22.24 -9.23 17.18
N THR A 732 -21.44 -9.95 16.39
CA THR A 732 -21.72 -10.31 14.98
C THR A 732 -23.13 -10.86 14.75
N PRO A 733 -23.69 -11.75 15.59
CA PRO A 733 -25.05 -12.24 15.37
C PRO A 733 -26.14 -11.16 15.47
N ILE A 734 -25.91 -10.10 16.26
CA ILE A 734 -26.83 -8.96 16.35
C ILE A 734 -26.66 -8.04 15.16
N LEU A 735 -25.42 -7.79 14.76
CA LEU A 735 -25.06 -6.98 13.60
C LEU A 735 -25.67 -7.52 12.30
N ALA A 736 -25.81 -8.83 12.18
CA ALA A 736 -26.40 -9.46 10.99
C ALA A 736 -27.88 -9.16 10.76
N SER A 737 -28.59 -8.57 11.73
CA SER A 737 -30.06 -8.43 11.66
C SER A 737 -30.57 -7.09 11.14
N ASN A 738 -29.78 -6.02 11.32
CA ASN A 738 -30.10 -4.66 10.88
C ASN A 738 -31.46 -4.10 11.32
N THR A 739 -32.07 -4.62 12.40
CA THR A 739 -33.39 -4.19 12.86
C THR A 739 -33.31 -3.35 14.10
N VAL A 740 -33.94 -2.17 14.07
CA VAL A 740 -34.09 -1.24 15.18
C VAL A 740 -35.57 -1.11 15.53
N GLN A 741 -35.90 -1.30 16.79
CA GLN A 741 -37.24 -1.10 17.28
C GLN A 741 -37.26 -0.19 18.50
N VAL A 742 -38.18 0.76 18.51
CA VAL A 742 -38.46 1.65 19.64
C VAL A 742 -39.83 1.33 20.21
N GLY A 743 -39.89 1.21 21.51
CA GLY A 743 -41.13 0.82 22.22
C GLY A 743 -41.33 -0.68 22.30
N SER A 744 -42.41 -1.10 22.94
CA SER A 744 -42.64 -2.48 23.36
C SER A 744 -42.94 -3.43 22.23
N THR A 745 -42.36 -4.59 22.34
CA THR A 745 -42.89 -5.87 21.91
C THR A 745 -43.72 -6.50 23.06
N GLU A 746 -44.12 -7.68 23.04
CA GLU A 746 -45.05 -8.33 23.94
C GLU A 746 -44.68 -8.21 25.43
N GLY A 747 -45.61 -7.82 26.27
CA GLY A 747 -45.64 -8.05 27.75
C GLY A 747 -45.00 -7.01 28.67
N THR A 748 -44.18 -6.08 28.17
CA THR A 748 -43.61 -4.97 28.98
C THR A 748 -44.29 -3.64 28.64
N GLY A 749 -44.26 -2.69 29.55
CA GLY A 749 -44.84 -1.36 29.34
C GLY A 749 -44.28 -0.69 28.07
N ARG A 750 -45.14 0.01 27.35
CA ARG A 750 -44.74 0.75 26.15
C ARG A 750 -43.94 1.99 26.53
N SER A 751 -42.93 2.33 25.71
CA SER A 751 -42.13 3.52 25.95
C SER A 751 -42.92 4.81 25.89
N THR A 752 -42.69 5.65 26.88
CA THR A 752 -43.13 7.06 26.91
C THR A 752 -41.94 8.02 26.90
N ALA A 753 -40.73 7.54 26.66
CA ALA A 753 -39.56 8.39 26.36
C ALA A 753 -39.85 9.28 25.18
N SER A 754 -39.25 10.46 25.15
CA SER A 754 -39.50 11.48 24.12
C SER A 754 -38.26 11.86 23.31
N ASN A 755 -38.46 12.61 22.27
CA ASN A 755 -37.40 13.19 21.46
C ASN A 755 -36.41 12.15 20.92
N TYR A 756 -36.89 11.01 20.45
CA TYR A 756 -36.03 10.04 19.81
C TYR A 756 -35.42 10.62 18.54
N TYR A 757 -34.10 10.51 18.47
CA TYR A 757 -33.34 10.68 17.26
C TYR A 757 -32.66 9.35 16.93
N ILE A 758 -32.92 8.77 15.78
CA ILE A 758 -32.41 7.49 15.33
C ILE A 758 -31.74 7.71 13.99
N ALA A 759 -30.43 7.45 13.90
CA ALA A 759 -29.68 7.63 12.68
C ALA A 759 -28.62 6.54 12.52
N ILE A 760 -28.31 6.23 11.28
CA ILE A 760 -27.08 5.55 10.87
C ILE A 760 -26.08 6.65 10.50
N ARG A 761 -24.90 6.62 11.05
CA ARG A 761 -23.86 7.62 10.76
C ARG A 761 -22.50 6.97 10.63
N SER A 762 -21.52 7.70 10.10
CA SER A 762 -20.14 7.26 10.08
C SER A 762 -19.66 6.95 11.50
N LYS A 763 -18.89 5.90 11.65
CA LYS A 763 -18.27 5.49 12.91
C LYS A 763 -17.34 6.61 13.37
N SER A 764 -17.50 7.05 14.62
CA SER A 764 -16.76 8.19 15.18
C SER A 764 -15.51 7.75 15.93
#